data_922d7c2afbce3e300b4090fae6121c0b
#
_entry.id   922d7c2afbce3e300b4090fae6121c0b
#
_cell.length_a   1.000
_cell.length_b   1.000
_cell.length_c   1.000
_cell.angle_alpha   90.00
_cell.angle_beta   90.00
_cell.angle_gamma   90.00
#
_symmetry.space_group_name_H-M   'P 1'
#
loop_
_entity.id
_entity.type
_entity.pdbx_description
1 polymer ?
#
loop_
_entity_poly.entity_id
_entity_poly.type
_entity_poly.pdbx_seq_one_letter_code
_entity_poly.pdbx_strand_id
1 'polypeptide(L)'
;IRRQRQMCIRDRIYWSYGYTGSVYYSCYFPMRDWKVPPFVYDTFYSEEGVQEALVVGYGVMKNSTMTGSVQVRGLASPRMKEMVAEDSSVDDADVVFEEEMVSTEETGAAVELGDAPELRKNFAETAFFYPQLRTNEQGEISFSFTMPQSLTRWNFRGYSHTKGMLIGQLDASTVTVKEFMLSPNMPRFVRVGDKTSIAATVTNLTGKALKGTTKFILFDPMTEKVISTQSQPFTVEAGKTVPVTFRFTVTDKYDFLGVRMIADGGTFSDGEQHLLPVLSDKEYITETLAMPIRGEETRTFSLDSLFNNNSRTTTDRRLTVEFTGNPAWYAVQALPVLSQPRTDNATAWAAAYYANSLASYIANSQPRIKAVFDSWRMQGGKKETFLSQLQKNQDVKNILLEESPWLLEATTEAEQQARIATLFDLNNLANNNITTLTRLKELQDADGAWSWYKGMPGSRNMTGYITELLVRLPLLTGQKNSGDALSMQQAAFKYLHQQALEEYKSIRKAEKDGAKMTTLSHPAMTYLYLVAISGEKVPAANEAAYSYFLSKVGKNLNTAEMGMKAQSAIILLKAGRTAEANEFIASIKEHLVQTNEQGAYFAFNEKPFRWGMQPIPVHVEVIEALRLAGGNDALVEEMKLWLLKQKQTTSWNSPVATADAVYALLCQGTDLLATRGDVRIVLGNKVLETYSPAKTTVPGLGYIKESFAQGSPELRAKSITVEKRDAGIAWGAVYAQYLSPISDVKQQGGELAVEKKLYVERTLATGKKELQPVTATTQLAVGDKVVSRLTIRLGRAMDFVQLKDQRGACFEPVNSLSGYRWNGGIGYYVEIEDASTNFFFDSLSKGMYVLEYSYRVARSGQYEAGLATI
;
A
#
# COMPACT_ATOMS: atom_id res chain seq x y z
N ILE A 1 -12.07 -0.86 4.38
CA ILE A 1 -11.45 -1.63 5.49
C ILE A 1 -9.93 -1.49 5.47
N ARG A 2 -9.22 -1.64 4.34
CA ARG A 2 -7.77 -1.37 4.26
C ARG A 2 -7.40 0.07 4.66
N ARG A 3 -8.17 1.07 4.24
CA ARG A 3 -7.93 2.48 4.62
C ARG A 3 -8.16 2.79 6.11
N GLN A 4 -9.19 2.20 6.70
CA GLN A 4 -9.43 2.34 8.14
C GLN A 4 -8.39 1.60 8.98
N ARG A 5 -7.91 0.43 8.52
CA ARG A 5 -6.84 -0.30 9.21
C ARG A 5 -5.50 0.46 9.19
N GLN A 6 -5.16 1.12 8.09
CA GLN A 6 -3.96 1.97 8.06
C GLN A 6 -4.08 3.19 8.98
N MET A 7 -5.26 3.80 9.07
CA MET A 7 -5.51 4.88 10.04
C MET A 7 -5.41 4.39 11.49
N CYS A 8 -6.03 3.25 11.82
CA CYS A 8 -5.96 2.69 13.18
C CYS A 8 -4.54 2.23 13.56
N ILE A 9 -3.74 1.73 12.62
CA ILE A 9 -2.33 1.35 12.86
C ILE A 9 -1.49 2.59 13.10
N ARG A 10 -1.70 3.64 12.34
CA ARG A 10 -1.02 4.93 12.52
C ARG A 10 -1.34 5.55 13.88
N ASP A 11 -2.59 5.52 14.28
CA ASP A 11 -3.03 6.01 15.58
C ASP A 11 -2.51 5.13 16.72
N ARG A 12 -2.45 3.80 16.57
CA ARG A 12 -1.86 2.90 17.57
C ARG A 12 -0.36 3.07 17.74
N ILE A 13 0.39 3.27 16.66
CA ILE A 13 1.82 3.57 16.73
C ILE A 13 2.04 4.91 17.45
N TYR A 14 1.21 5.90 17.19
CA TYR A 14 1.25 7.19 17.87
C TYR A 14 0.94 7.05 19.37
N TRP A 15 -0.03 6.22 19.75
CA TRP A 15 -0.40 5.94 21.13
C TRP A 15 0.65 5.11 21.88
N SER A 16 1.28 4.15 21.24
CA SER A 16 2.35 3.37 21.89
C SER A 16 3.59 4.22 22.15
N TYR A 17 3.88 5.21 21.33
CA TYR A 17 4.94 6.20 21.58
C TYR A 17 4.60 7.14 22.73
N GLY A 18 3.35 7.53 22.89
CA GLY A 18 2.86 8.31 24.04
C GLY A 18 2.91 7.56 25.37
N TYR A 19 2.81 6.24 25.32
CA TYR A 19 2.83 5.39 26.52
C TYR A 19 4.22 5.17 27.11
N THR A 20 5.27 5.42 26.35
CA THR A 20 6.66 5.31 26.84
C THR A 20 7.14 6.52 27.67
N GLY A 21 6.22 7.31 28.21
CA GLY A 21 6.50 8.25 29.28
C GLY A 21 7.26 9.52 28.86
N SER A 22 7.25 9.86 27.62
CA SER A 22 7.78 11.14 27.19
C SER A 22 6.75 12.24 27.45
N VAL A 23 6.99 13.01 28.48
CA VAL A 23 6.24 14.20 28.91
C VAL A 23 5.99 15.24 27.80
N TYR A 24 6.62 15.08 26.68
CA TYR A 24 6.57 15.99 25.53
C TYR A 24 5.23 16.00 24.79
N TYR A 25 4.49 14.90 24.79
CA TYR A 25 3.25 14.84 24.00
C TYR A 25 2.01 15.37 24.72
N SER A 26 2.02 15.40 26.04
CA SER A 26 0.96 16.03 26.82
C SER A 26 0.91 17.57 26.67
N CYS A 27 1.98 18.18 26.19
CA CYS A 27 2.04 19.63 25.98
C CYS A 27 1.53 20.08 24.62
N TYR A 28 1.47 19.21 23.63
CA TYR A 28 1.08 19.54 22.23
C TYR A 28 -0.39 19.25 21.92
N PHE A 29 -1.01 18.37 22.67
CA PHE A 29 -2.44 18.17 22.63
C PHE A 29 -2.95 18.54 24.02
N PRO A 30 -3.60 19.70 24.22
CA PRO A 30 -4.48 19.84 25.34
C PRO A 30 -5.51 18.74 25.15
N MET A 31 -5.29 17.59 25.77
CA MET A 31 -6.33 16.59 25.94
C MET A 31 -7.47 17.37 26.57
N ARG A 32 -8.50 17.71 25.80
CA ARG A 32 -9.80 17.88 26.42
C ARG A 32 -9.87 16.69 27.34
N ASP A 33 -10.20 16.94 28.60
CA ASP A 33 -10.56 15.90 29.55
C ASP A 33 -11.70 15.09 28.93
N TRP A 34 -11.33 14.21 28.04
CA TRP A 34 -12.14 13.08 27.69
C TRP A 34 -12.03 12.24 28.96
N LYS A 35 -12.94 12.46 29.89
CA LYS A 35 -13.33 11.42 30.80
C LYS A 35 -13.95 10.33 29.94
N VAL A 36 -13.10 9.62 29.19
CA VAL A 36 -13.42 8.28 28.80
C VAL A 36 -13.68 7.61 30.11
N PRO A 37 -14.92 7.20 30.42
CA PRO A 37 -15.15 6.37 31.60
C PRO A 37 -14.12 5.26 31.50
N PRO A 38 -13.41 4.92 32.57
CA PRO A 38 -12.40 3.88 32.51
C PRO A 38 -13.09 2.73 31.78
N PHE A 39 -12.59 2.37 30.60
CA PHE A 39 -12.99 1.14 29.94
C PHE A 39 -12.48 0.09 30.89
N VAL A 40 -13.39 -0.40 31.72
CA VAL A 40 -13.07 -1.41 32.70
C VAL A 40 -12.88 -2.68 31.90
N TYR A 41 -11.65 -2.95 31.53
CA TYR A 41 -11.23 -4.20 30.89
C TYR A 41 -11.63 -5.40 31.75
N ASP A 42 -11.86 -5.20 33.03
CA ASP A 42 -12.24 -6.23 34.02
C ASP A 42 -13.70 -6.71 33.87
N THR A 43 -14.57 -5.97 33.16
CA THR A 43 -15.96 -6.45 32.98
C THR A 43 -16.10 -7.44 31.79
N PHE A 44 -15.08 -7.69 31.05
CA PHE A 44 -15.08 -8.68 29.96
C PHE A 44 -14.78 -10.11 30.46
N TYR A 45 -14.43 -10.30 31.73
CA TYR A 45 -14.10 -11.60 32.30
C TYR A 45 -14.87 -11.96 33.53
N SER A 46 -15.99 -11.33 33.85
CA SER A 46 -16.88 -11.82 34.91
C SER A 46 -17.79 -12.90 34.30
N GLU A 47 -17.61 -14.12 34.73
CA GLU A 47 -18.40 -15.31 34.37
C GLU A 47 -19.86 -15.27 34.86
N GLU A 48 -20.37 -14.17 35.37
CA GLU A 48 -21.73 -14.06 35.85
C GLU A 48 -22.57 -13.15 34.98
N GLY A 49 -23.44 -13.79 34.17
CA GLY A 49 -24.54 -13.09 33.54
C GLY A 49 -24.80 -13.28 32.06
N VAL A 50 -24.32 -14.33 31.42
CA VAL A 50 -24.80 -14.68 30.07
C VAL A 50 -26.12 -15.42 30.22
N GLN A 51 -27.25 -14.71 30.19
CA GLN A 51 -28.53 -15.32 29.88
C GLN A 51 -28.47 -15.73 28.42
N GLU A 52 -28.45 -17.04 28.17
CA GLU A 52 -28.59 -17.62 26.84
C GLU A 52 -29.88 -17.13 26.19
N ALA A 53 -29.78 -16.26 25.22
CA ALA A 53 -30.90 -15.99 24.34
C ALA A 53 -31.06 -17.20 23.39
N LEU A 54 -31.97 -18.09 23.75
CA LEU A 54 -32.30 -19.25 22.96
C LEU A 54 -33.02 -18.77 21.67
N VAL A 55 -32.32 -18.71 20.57
CA VAL A 55 -32.95 -18.52 19.26
C VAL A 55 -33.50 -19.87 18.82
N VAL A 56 -34.75 -20.12 19.13
CA VAL A 56 -35.44 -21.34 18.71
C VAL A 56 -35.91 -21.18 17.27
N GLY A 57 -35.08 -21.63 16.33
CA GLY A 57 -35.54 -21.82 14.95
C GLY A 57 -36.15 -23.21 14.81
N TYR A 58 -37.46 -23.35 14.90
CA TYR A 58 -38.14 -24.57 14.52
C TYR A 58 -38.42 -24.59 13.03
N GLY A 59 -37.77 -25.52 12.31
CA GLY A 59 -38.12 -25.80 10.95
C GLY A 59 -37.36 -27.02 10.40
N VAL A 60 -37.96 -28.19 10.48
CA VAL A 60 -37.54 -29.31 9.64
C VAL A 60 -38.04 -28.99 8.23
N MET A 61 -37.17 -28.52 7.36
CA MET A 61 -37.56 -28.31 5.96
C MET A 61 -36.92 -29.36 5.07
N LYS A 62 -37.77 -30.04 4.35
CA LYS A 62 -37.45 -30.77 3.12
C LYS A 62 -37.20 -29.72 2.03
N ASN A 63 -35.99 -29.71 1.48
CA ASN A 63 -35.61 -29.02 0.24
C ASN A 63 -36.07 -27.58 0.10
N SER A 64 -35.17 -26.63 0.35
CA SER A 64 -35.01 -25.34 -0.36
C SER A 64 -34.28 -24.27 0.52
N THR A 65 -33.82 -23.22 -0.11
CA THR A 65 -33.23 -22.04 0.43
C THR A 65 -33.90 -21.57 1.74
N MET A 66 -33.21 -21.65 2.88
CA MET A 66 -33.74 -21.11 4.14
C MET A 66 -33.68 -19.58 4.13
N THR A 67 -34.87 -18.98 4.11
CA THR A 67 -35.00 -17.53 4.40
C THR A 67 -35.36 -17.42 5.88
N GLY A 68 -34.46 -16.87 6.67
CA GLY A 68 -34.70 -16.62 8.10
C GLY A 68 -34.98 -15.14 8.37
N SER A 69 -35.98 -14.86 9.20
CA SER A 69 -36.15 -13.53 9.75
C SER A 69 -35.73 -13.51 11.21
N VAL A 70 -34.92 -12.53 11.59
CA VAL A 70 -34.47 -12.34 12.96
C VAL A 70 -35.12 -11.07 13.52
N GLN A 71 -35.92 -11.22 14.59
CA GLN A 71 -36.42 -10.07 15.35
C GLN A 71 -35.57 -9.91 16.61
N VAL A 72 -34.92 -8.78 16.75
CA VAL A 72 -34.16 -8.42 17.94
C VAL A 72 -34.97 -7.37 18.71
N ARG A 73 -35.46 -7.74 19.87
CA ARG A 73 -36.12 -6.82 20.80
C ARG A 73 -35.10 -6.33 21.82
N GLY A 74 -34.80 -5.04 21.77
CA GLY A 74 -34.00 -4.38 22.81
C GLY A 74 -34.79 -4.27 24.12
N LEU A 75 -34.19 -4.72 25.20
CA LEU A 75 -34.73 -4.46 26.56
C LEU A 75 -34.49 -2.97 26.88
N ALA A 76 -35.50 -2.15 26.63
CA ALA A 76 -35.49 -0.76 27.12
C ALA A 76 -35.62 -0.76 28.63
N SER A 77 -34.63 -0.23 29.32
CA SER A 77 -34.73 0.06 30.77
C SER A 77 -35.86 1.07 31.02
N PRO A 78 -36.70 0.89 32.06
CA PRO A 78 -37.87 1.74 32.33
C PRO A 78 -37.58 3.22 32.62
N ARG A 79 -36.33 3.62 32.71
CA ARG A 79 -35.93 5.00 33.05
C ARG A 79 -35.73 5.93 31.83
N MET A 80 -35.93 5.45 30.59
CA MET A 80 -35.68 6.25 29.41
C MET A 80 -36.91 6.85 28.74
N LYS A 81 -38.09 6.74 29.33
CA LYS A 81 -39.36 7.27 28.78
C LYS A 81 -39.58 8.75 28.97
N GLU A 82 -38.78 9.46 29.74
CA GLU A 82 -39.08 10.86 30.14
C GLU A 82 -38.27 11.95 29.44
N MET A 83 -37.44 11.64 28.46
CA MET A 83 -36.57 12.68 27.86
C MET A 83 -36.62 12.79 26.32
N VAL A 84 -37.68 12.37 25.68
CA VAL A 84 -37.80 12.66 24.23
C VAL A 84 -39.22 13.11 23.94
N ALA A 85 -39.46 14.38 24.15
CA ALA A 85 -40.51 15.14 23.48
C ALA A 85 -39.87 16.46 23.04
N GLU A 86 -40.11 16.83 21.77
CA GLU A 86 -39.74 18.01 21.00
C GLU A 86 -38.44 17.91 20.22
N ASP A 87 -38.40 17.87 18.89
CA ASP A 87 -38.80 18.83 17.90
C ASP A 87 -38.51 18.32 16.46
N SER A 88 -39.47 18.55 15.61
CA SER A 88 -39.57 18.92 14.18
C SER A 88 -38.80 18.17 13.09
N SER A 89 -39.58 17.61 12.23
CA SER A 89 -39.67 17.59 10.74
C SER A 89 -38.49 18.13 9.93
N VAL A 90 -37.90 17.28 9.12
CA VAL A 90 -37.37 17.59 7.79
C VAL A 90 -37.68 16.42 6.84
N ASP A 91 -38.32 16.77 5.71
CA ASP A 91 -38.72 15.86 4.65
C ASP A 91 -37.53 15.10 4.06
N ASP A 92 -37.62 13.79 4.10
CA ASP A 92 -36.74 12.88 3.38
C ASP A 92 -37.40 12.45 2.05
N ALA A 93 -36.74 12.77 0.95
CA ALA A 93 -37.09 12.24 -0.35
C ALA A 93 -36.53 10.80 -0.47
N ASP A 94 -37.43 9.84 -0.53
CA ASP A 94 -37.15 8.44 -0.82
C ASP A 94 -36.51 8.28 -2.19
N VAL A 95 -35.25 7.84 -2.23
CA VAL A 95 -34.62 7.28 -3.44
C VAL A 95 -34.71 5.77 -3.34
N VAL A 96 -35.71 5.23 -4.00
CA VAL A 96 -35.86 3.78 -4.20
C VAL A 96 -34.91 3.35 -5.31
N PHE A 97 -33.91 2.53 -5.00
CA PHE A 97 -33.16 1.77 -6.00
C PHE A 97 -33.86 0.44 -6.23
N GLU A 98 -34.56 0.33 -7.33
CA GLU A 98 -34.98 -0.97 -7.88
C GLU A 98 -33.77 -1.65 -8.54
N GLU A 99 -33.30 -2.75 -7.98
CA GLU A 99 -32.48 -3.71 -8.70
C GLU A 99 -33.38 -4.62 -9.55
N GLU A 100 -33.40 -4.38 -10.85
CA GLU A 100 -33.94 -5.32 -11.82
C GLU A 100 -33.14 -6.62 -11.81
N MET A 101 -33.70 -7.66 -11.24
CA MET A 101 -33.25 -9.03 -11.48
C MET A 101 -33.67 -9.47 -12.89
N VAL A 102 -32.73 -9.43 -13.81
CA VAL A 102 -32.89 -10.08 -15.11
C VAL A 102 -32.75 -11.57 -14.94
N SER A 103 -33.85 -12.26 -14.94
CA SER A 103 -33.87 -13.71 -15.08
C SER A 103 -33.66 -14.08 -16.55
N THR A 104 -32.46 -14.52 -16.91
CA THR A 104 -32.25 -15.20 -18.20
C THR A 104 -32.60 -16.67 -18.05
N GLU A 105 -33.71 -17.08 -18.60
CA GLU A 105 -33.97 -18.48 -18.93
C GLU A 105 -33.03 -18.89 -20.07
N GLU A 106 -32.02 -19.67 -19.78
CA GLU A 106 -31.29 -20.43 -20.80
C GLU A 106 -31.84 -21.84 -20.89
N THR A 107 -32.56 -22.09 -21.96
CA THR A 107 -32.89 -23.41 -22.43
C THR A 107 -31.65 -24.07 -23.04
N GLY A 108 -30.88 -24.79 -22.25
CA GLY A 108 -29.83 -25.68 -22.70
C GLY A 108 -30.25 -27.13 -22.40
N ALA A 109 -30.24 -27.98 -23.38
CA ALA A 109 -30.64 -29.38 -23.30
C ALA A 109 -29.91 -30.11 -22.18
N ALA A 110 -30.62 -30.43 -21.10
CA ALA A 110 -30.13 -31.24 -20.02
C ALA A 110 -30.11 -32.72 -20.45
N VAL A 111 -28.94 -33.29 -20.36
CA VAL A 111 -28.82 -34.77 -20.28
C VAL A 111 -29.43 -35.20 -18.94
N GLU A 112 -30.54 -35.93 -19.00
CA GLU A 112 -31.18 -36.49 -17.81
C GLU A 112 -30.22 -37.47 -17.10
N LEU A 113 -29.58 -36.97 -16.05
CA LEU A 113 -29.02 -37.75 -14.96
C LEU A 113 -30.13 -37.83 -13.91
N GLY A 114 -30.71 -39.04 -13.73
CA GLY A 114 -31.76 -39.23 -12.74
C GLY A 114 -31.40 -38.73 -11.37
N ASP A 115 -32.37 -38.20 -10.63
CA ASP A 115 -32.37 -37.65 -9.24
C ASP A 115 -30.99 -37.40 -8.61
N ALA A 116 -30.20 -36.52 -9.21
CA ALA A 116 -28.95 -36.08 -8.61
C ALA A 116 -29.27 -35.16 -7.41
N PRO A 117 -28.64 -35.36 -6.26
CA PRO A 117 -28.89 -34.53 -5.09
C PRO A 117 -28.55 -33.06 -5.41
N GLU A 118 -29.36 -32.16 -4.89
CA GLU A 118 -29.10 -30.73 -4.99
C GLU A 118 -27.73 -30.41 -4.35
N LEU A 119 -26.79 -29.93 -5.17
CA LEU A 119 -25.42 -29.61 -4.73
C LEU A 119 -25.39 -28.28 -3.99
N ARG A 120 -24.81 -28.26 -2.82
CA ARG A 120 -24.51 -27.02 -2.09
C ARG A 120 -23.36 -26.28 -2.80
N LYS A 121 -23.53 -24.96 -3.06
CA LYS A 121 -22.58 -24.14 -3.82
C LYS A 121 -22.26 -22.83 -3.12
N ASN A 122 -23.12 -22.33 -2.25
CA ASN A 122 -22.91 -21.09 -1.54
C ASN A 122 -22.29 -21.34 -0.16
N PHE A 123 -20.98 -21.17 -0.06
CA PHE A 123 -20.21 -21.35 1.17
C PHE A 123 -19.67 -20.04 1.72
N ALA A 124 -20.36 -18.91 1.48
CA ALA A 124 -19.95 -17.63 1.99
C ALA A 124 -19.72 -17.68 3.51
N GLU A 125 -18.60 -17.17 3.98
CA GLU A 125 -18.27 -17.14 5.42
C GLU A 125 -19.06 -16.08 6.20
N THR A 126 -19.61 -15.09 5.44
CA THR A 126 -20.46 -14.03 5.98
C THR A 126 -21.85 -14.18 5.41
N ALA A 127 -22.82 -14.47 6.27
CA ALA A 127 -24.22 -14.59 5.84
C ALA A 127 -24.80 -13.22 5.48
N PHE A 128 -24.44 -12.18 6.22
CA PHE A 128 -24.81 -10.79 5.95
C PHE A 128 -23.90 -9.83 6.69
N PHE A 129 -23.87 -8.58 6.22
CA PHE A 129 -23.21 -7.45 6.86
C PHE A 129 -24.02 -6.19 6.63
N TYR A 130 -24.78 -5.75 7.63
CA TYR A 130 -25.63 -4.58 7.58
C TYR A 130 -25.15 -3.50 8.56
N PRO A 131 -24.20 -2.64 8.16
CA PRO A 131 -23.58 -1.66 9.06
C PRO A 131 -24.43 -0.41 9.30
N GLN A 132 -25.55 -0.21 8.57
CA GLN A 132 -26.33 1.04 8.58
C GLN A 132 -27.78 0.86 9.01
N LEU A 133 -28.08 -0.20 9.75
CA LEU A 133 -29.44 -0.41 10.25
C LEU A 133 -29.82 0.65 11.29
N ARG A 134 -31.08 1.03 11.28
CA ARG A 134 -31.67 1.93 12.29
C ARG A 134 -32.86 1.26 12.97
N THR A 135 -33.03 1.51 14.25
CA THR A 135 -34.20 1.05 14.99
C THR A 135 -35.45 1.85 14.59
N ASN A 136 -36.62 1.18 14.67
CA ASN A 136 -37.90 1.86 14.61
C ASN A 136 -38.20 2.62 15.94
N GLU A 137 -39.36 3.25 16.03
CA GLU A 137 -39.77 4.03 17.22
C GLU A 137 -39.89 3.17 18.48
N GLN A 138 -40.06 1.86 18.33
CA GLN A 138 -40.12 0.89 19.42
C GLN A 138 -38.76 0.37 19.85
N GLY A 139 -37.67 0.82 19.20
CA GLY A 139 -36.32 0.36 19.45
C GLY A 139 -35.99 -1.00 18.82
N GLU A 140 -36.78 -1.46 17.86
CA GLU A 140 -36.65 -2.77 17.22
C GLU A 140 -36.03 -2.65 15.82
N ILE A 141 -35.27 -3.68 15.41
CA ILE A 141 -34.77 -3.88 14.06
C ILE A 141 -35.24 -5.22 13.57
N SER A 142 -35.80 -5.25 12.35
CA SER A 142 -36.14 -6.48 11.64
C SER A 142 -35.48 -6.48 10.30
N PHE A 143 -34.82 -7.58 9.95
CA PHE A 143 -34.21 -7.78 8.64
C PHE A 143 -34.27 -9.25 8.25
N SER A 144 -34.16 -9.52 6.97
CA SER A 144 -34.11 -10.87 6.39
C SER A 144 -32.82 -11.08 5.62
N PHE A 145 -32.37 -12.31 5.57
CA PHE A 145 -31.19 -12.69 4.79
C PHE A 145 -31.30 -14.15 4.35
N THR A 146 -30.55 -14.52 3.33
CA THR A 146 -30.43 -15.91 2.88
C THR A 146 -29.22 -16.55 3.54
N MET A 147 -29.45 -17.63 4.29
CA MET A 147 -28.36 -18.35 4.95
C MET A 147 -27.50 -19.06 3.92
N PRO A 148 -26.16 -18.91 3.96
CA PRO A 148 -25.28 -19.74 3.16
C PRO A 148 -25.45 -21.23 3.47
N GLN A 149 -25.04 -22.07 2.53
CA GLN A 149 -25.25 -23.52 2.58
C GLN A 149 -24.18 -24.28 3.39
N SER A 150 -23.30 -23.57 4.06
CA SER A 150 -22.29 -24.14 4.95
C SER A 150 -22.95 -24.80 6.17
N LEU A 151 -22.54 -26.04 6.46
CA LEU A 151 -23.01 -26.77 7.66
C LEU A 151 -22.05 -26.48 8.82
N THR A 152 -22.34 -25.42 9.54
CA THR A 152 -21.42 -24.88 10.56
C THR A 152 -22.17 -24.12 11.67
N ARG A 153 -21.42 -23.68 12.66
CA ARG A 153 -21.92 -22.75 13.67
C ARG A 153 -21.77 -21.32 13.18
N TRP A 154 -22.85 -20.61 13.10
CA TRP A 154 -22.91 -19.22 12.73
C TRP A 154 -22.91 -18.35 14.00
N ASN A 155 -22.03 -17.36 14.04
CA ASN A 155 -21.98 -16.39 15.11
C ASN A 155 -22.57 -15.07 14.63
N PHE A 156 -23.61 -14.61 15.28
CA PHE A 156 -24.21 -13.30 15.06
C PHE A 156 -23.56 -12.31 16.04
N ARG A 157 -23.20 -11.13 15.54
CA ARG A 157 -22.72 -10.00 16.32
C ARG A 157 -23.46 -8.75 15.93
N GLY A 158 -24.17 -8.15 16.89
CA GLY A 158 -24.85 -6.88 16.75
C GLY A 158 -24.18 -5.82 17.62
N TYR A 159 -23.92 -4.67 17.03
CA TYR A 159 -23.43 -3.49 17.75
C TYR A 159 -24.42 -2.36 17.53
N SER A 160 -24.82 -1.71 18.60
CA SER A 160 -25.73 -0.55 18.55
C SER A 160 -25.10 0.62 19.28
N HIS A 161 -25.44 1.82 18.84
CA HIS A 161 -25.10 3.04 19.58
C HIS A 161 -26.19 4.11 19.38
N THR A 162 -26.32 4.97 20.36
CA THR A 162 -27.17 6.15 20.29
C THR A 162 -26.37 7.38 19.86
N LYS A 163 -27.07 8.46 19.51
CA LYS A 163 -26.42 9.77 19.30
C LYS A 163 -25.68 10.27 20.55
N GLY A 164 -26.13 9.86 21.73
CA GLY A 164 -25.48 10.17 23.02
C GLY A 164 -24.34 9.23 23.39
N MET A 165 -23.83 8.42 22.45
CA MET A 165 -22.68 7.50 22.64
C MET A 165 -22.95 6.37 23.65
N LEU A 166 -24.20 6.01 23.93
CA LEU A 166 -24.50 4.76 24.62
C LEU A 166 -24.31 3.61 23.63
N ILE A 167 -23.59 2.58 24.07
CA ILE A 167 -23.20 1.43 23.24
C ILE A 167 -23.88 0.18 23.76
N GLY A 168 -24.40 -0.65 22.87
CA GLY A 168 -24.91 -1.99 23.18
C GLY A 168 -24.27 -3.02 22.27
N GLN A 169 -24.07 -4.22 22.74
CA GLN A 169 -23.58 -5.38 22.00
C GLN A 169 -24.50 -6.57 22.20
N LEU A 170 -24.70 -7.33 21.15
CA LEU A 170 -25.45 -8.58 21.19
C LEU A 170 -24.62 -9.65 20.43
N ASP A 171 -24.35 -10.75 21.12
CA ASP A 171 -23.74 -11.94 20.53
C ASP A 171 -24.75 -13.10 20.60
N ALA A 172 -24.92 -13.81 19.50
CA ALA A 172 -25.76 -15.00 19.42
C ALA A 172 -25.14 -16.04 18.49
N SER A 173 -25.54 -17.29 18.57
CA SER A 173 -25.08 -18.31 17.63
C SER A 173 -26.19 -19.28 17.24
N THR A 174 -26.10 -19.81 16.02
CA THR A 174 -26.98 -20.87 15.53
C THR A 174 -26.16 -21.92 14.77
N VAL A 175 -26.71 -23.10 14.57
CA VAL A 175 -26.02 -24.19 13.89
C VAL A 175 -26.89 -24.69 12.74
N THR A 176 -26.26 -24.81 11.57
CA THR A 176 -26.86 -25.46 10.39
C THR A 176 -26.34 -26.88 10.27
N VAL A 177 -27.22 -27.89 10.23
CA VAL A 177 -26.87 -29.30 10.11
C VAL A 177 -27.85 -30.04 9.17
N LYS A 178 -27.42 -31.17 8.63
CA LYS A 178 -28.27 -32.15 7.94
C LYS A 178 -28.18 -33.48 8.66
N GLU A 179 -29.22 -34.31 8.57
CA GLU A 179 -29.20 -35.67 9.13
C GLU A 179 -28.17 -36.59 8.48
N PHE A 180 -27.91 -36.36 7.20
CA PHE A 180 -26.83 -37.00 6.43
C PHE A 180 -26.07 -35.92 5.70
N MET A 181 -24.75 -35.86 5.87
CA MET A 181 -23.94 -34.78 5.32
C MET A 181 -22.57 -35.25 4.87
N LEU A 182 -22.10 -34.63 3.80
CA LEU A 182 -20.75 -34.74 3.27
C LEU A 182 -20.03 -33.43 3.52
N SER A 183 -18.86 -33.49 4.16
CA SER A 183 -18.06 -32.29 4.48
C SER A 183 -16.65 -32.48 3.93
N PRO A 184 -16.35 -31.94 2.74
CA PRO A 184 -15.00 -31.96 2.17
C PRO A 184 -14.07 -31.00 2.93
N ASN A 185 -12.82 -31.42 3.10
CA ASN A 185 -11.75 -30.52 3.55
C ASN A 185 -11.06 -29.96 2.31
N MET A 186 -11.63 -28.90 1.74
CA MET A 186 -11.12 -28.28 0.53
C MET A 186 -9.80 -27.55 0.78
N PRO A 187 -8.78 -27.72 -0.09
CA PRO A 187 -7.63 -26.84 -0.10
C PRO A 187 -8.05 -25.43 -0.57
N ARG A 188 -7.37 -24.40 -0.09
CA ARG A 188 -7.62 -23.03 -0.54
C ARG A 188 -7.20 -22.82 -1.98
N PHE A 189 -6.13 -23.49 -2.38
CA PHE A 189 -5.59 -23.53 -3.75
C PHE A 189 -4.79 -24.83 -3.95
N VAL A 190 -4.36 -25.08 -5.18
CA VAL A 190 -3.36 -26.07 -5.56
C VAL A 190 -2.38 -25.45 -6.55
N ARG A 191 -1.17 -26.03 -6.68
CA ARG A 191 -0.21 -25.59 -7.71
C ARG A 191 -0.10 -26.65 -8.80
N VAL A 192 0.24 -26.20 -9.99
CA VAL A 192 0.60 -27.07 -11.10
C VAL A 192 1.69 -28.04 -10.64
N GLY A 193 1.53 -29.32 -10.96
CA GLY A 193 2.47 -30.38 -10.54
C GLY A 193 2.17 -30.99 -9.17
N ASP A 194 1.34 -30.36 -8.31
CA ASP A 194 0.96 -30.93 -7.03
C ASP A 194 0.28 -32.29 -7.21
N LYS A 195 0.74 -33.28 -6.43
CA LYS A 195 0.04 -34.57 -6.24
C LYS A 195 -0.68 -34.48 -4.91
N THR A 196 -1.94 -34.17 -4.95
CA THR A 196 -2.75 -33.77 -3.79
C THR A 196 -3.87 -34.75 -3.49
N SER A 197 -4.49 -34.59 -2.33
CA SER A 197 -5.68 -35.32 -1.92
C SER A 197 -6.71 -34.40 -1.29
N ILE A 198 -7.99 -34.71 -1.55
CA ILE A 198 -9.10 -34.08 -0.83
C ILE A 198 -9.74 -35.19 0.02
N ALA A 199 -9.70 -34.98 1.32
CA ALA A 199 -10.40 -35.80 2.28
C ALA A 199 -11.79 -35.19 2.56
N ALA A 200 -12.80 -36.06 2.70
CA ALA A 200 -14.11 -35.64 3.14
C ALA A 200 -14.62 -36.56 4.25
N THR A 201 -15.52 -36.06 5.06
CA THR A 201 -16.22 -36.85 6.06
C THR A 201 -17.66 -37.04 5.69
N VAL A 202 -18.14 -38.31 5.72
CA VAL A 202 -19.55 -38.67 5.60
C VAL A 202 -20.08 -38.88 7.01
N THR A 203 -21.01 -38.02 7.42
CA THR A 203 -21.60 -38.06 8.76
C THR A 203 -23.07 -38.50 8.65
N ASN A 204 -23.45 -39.46 9.48
CA ASN A 204 -24.79 -40.02 9.58
C ASN A 204 -25.36 -39.71 10.99
N LEU A 205 -26.28 -38.78 11.07
CA LEU A 205 -27.03 -38.46 12.30
C LEU A 205 -28.39 -39.16 12.37
N THR A 206 -28.73 -40.02 11.37
CA THR A 206 -29.94 -40.82 11.39
C THR A 206 -29.87 -41.97 12.39
N GLY A 207 -31.01 -42.54 12.74
CA GLY A 207 -31.08 -43.68 13.68
C GLY A 207 -30.67 -45.06 13.08
N LYS A 208 -30.18 -45.13 11.83
CA LYS A 208 -29.85 -46.39 11.14
C LYS A 208 -28.48 -46.28 10.44
N ALA A 209 -27.78 -47.40 10.35
CA ALA A 209 -26.57 -47.48 9.50
C ALA A 209 -26.91 -47.26 8.03
N LEU A 210 -26.07 -46.49 7.34
CA LEU A 210 -26.19 -46.20 5.91
C LEU A 210 -25.00 -46.79 5.15
N LYS A 211 -25.30 -47.38 4.00
CA LYS A 211 -24.30 -47.85 3.03
C LYS A 211 -24.50 -47.13 1.73
N GLY A 212 -23.42 -46.76 1.08
CA GLY A 212 -23.53 -46.01 -0.15
C GLY A 212 -22.21 -45.81 -0.86
N THR A 213 -22.20 -44.82 -1.75
CA THR A 213 -21.03 -44.52 -2.57
C THR A 213 -20.78 -43.04 -2.55
N THR A 214 -19.52 -42.65 -2.33
CA THR A 214 -19.07 -41.28 -2.57
C THR A 214 -18.49 -41.16 -3.97
N LYS A 215 -18.85 -40.10 -4.68
CA LYS A 215 -18.30 -39.71 -5.99
C LYS A 215 -17.49 -38.43 -5.87
N PHE A 216 -16.34 -38.41 -6.50
CA PHE A 216 -15.48 -37.26 -6.64
C PHE A 216 -15.32 -36.94 -8.13
N ILE A 217 -15.74 -35.75 -8.56
CA ILE A 217 -15.73 -35.32 -9.95
C ILE A 217 -14.93 -34.06 -10.07
N LEU A 218 -13.88 -34.11 -10.88
CA LEU A 218 -13.16 -32.91 -11.33
C LEU A 218 -13.75 -32.51 -12.69
N PHE A 219 -14.04 -31.24 -12.87
CA PHE A 219 -14.54 -30.69 -14.12
C PHE A 219 -13.96 -29.31 -14.41
N ASP A 220 -13.98 -28.90 -15.67
CA ASP A 220 -13.65 -27.55 -16.09
C ASP A 220 -14.86 -26.65 -15.80
N PRO A 221 -14.73 -25.65 -14.91
CA PRO A 221 -15.86 -24.82 -14.52
C PRO A 221 -16.35 -23.88 -15.64
N MET A 222 -15.54 -23.66 -16.69
CA MET A 222 -15.92 -22.81 -17.82
C MET A 222 -16.77 -23.55 -18.84
N THR A 223 -16.52 -24.84 -19.03
CA THR A 223 -17.17 -25.66 -20.05
C THR A 223 -18.07 -26.76 -19.46
N GLU A 224 -18.10 -26.89 -18.13
CA GLU A 224 -18.76 -27.98 -17.39
C GLU A 224 -18.27 -29.39 -17.79
N LYS A 225 -17.21 -29.50 -18.58
CA LYS A 225 -16.67 -30.77 -19.05
C LYS A 225 -16.00 -31.53 -17.92
N VAL A 226 -16.40 -32.76 -17.71
CA VAL A 226 -15.79 -33.65 -16.73
C VAL A 226 -14.36 -34.01 -17.15
N ILE A 227 -13.42 -33.79 -16.24
CA ILE A 227 -12.00 -34.10 -16.39
C ILE A 227 -11.73 -35.52 -15.87
N SER A 228 -12.24 -35.82 -14.66
CA SER A 228 -12.09 -37.13 -14.05
C SER A 228 -13.21 -37.43 -13.06
N THR A 229 -13.50 -38.71 -12.88
CA THR A 229 -14.47 -39.21 -11.89
C THR A 229 -13.85 -40.36 -11.10
N GLN A 230 -13.95 -40.30 -9.78
CA GLN A 230 -13.54 -41.37 -8.86
C GLN A 230 -14.72 -41.72 -7.96
N SER A 231 -14.80 -42.97 -7.53
CA SER A 231 -15.89 -43.44 -6.65
C SER A 231 -15.30 -44.33 -5.55
N GLN A 232 -15.80 -44.17 -4.32
CA GLN A 232 -15.45 -45.01 -3.17
C GLN A 232 -16.70 -45.43 -2.41
N PRO A 233 -16.89 -46.74 -2.06
CA PRO A 233 -17.97 -47.16 -1.21
C PRO A 233 -17.73 -46.70 0.24
N PHE A 234 -18.81 -46.45 0.99
CA PHE A 234 -18.76 -46.20 2.43
C PHE A 234 -19.83 -46.99 3.17
N THR A 235 -19.56 -47.24 4.43
CA THR A 235 -20.56 -47.71 5.41
C THR A 235 -20.38 -46.84 6.66
N VAL A 236 -21.47 -46.18 7.11
CA VAL A 236 -21.46 -45.30 8.26
C VAL A 236 -22.58 -45.67 9.21
N GLU A 237 -22.22 -46.02 10.44
CA GLU A 237 -23.15 -46.36 11.51
C GLU A 237 -23.95 -45.17 11.97
N ALA A 238 -25.10 -45.41 12.65
CA ALA A 238 -25.93 -44.38 13.22
C ALA A 238 -25.13 -43.48 14.21
N GLY A 239 -25.21 -42.17 14.08
CA GLY A 239 -24.49 -41.20 14.89
C GLY A 239 -22.97 -41.20 14.69
N LYS A 240 -22.45 -41.79 13.60
CA LYS A 240 -21.01 -41.91 13.31
C LYS A 240 -20.59 -41.14 12.06
N THR A 241 -19.28 -40.97 11.94
CA THR A 241 -18.64 -40.33 10.77
C THR A 241 -17.57 -41.24 10.23
N VAL A 242 -17.45 -41.32 8.90
CA VAL A 242 -16.41 -42.07 8.19
C VAL A 242 -15.65 -41.16 7.22
N PRO A 243 -14.31 -41.22 7.15
CA PRO A 243 -13.53 -40.47 6.21
C PRO A 243 -13.48 -41.18 4.84
N VAL A 244 -13.44 -40.38 3.79
CA VAL A 244 -13.13 -40.81 2.41
C VAL A 244 -12.06 -39.89 1.84
N THR A 245 -11.18 -40.36 0.97
CA THR A 245 -10.05 -39.57 0.45
C THR A 245 -9.85 -39.84 -1.04
N PHE A 246 -9.82 -38.82 -1.84
CA PHE A 246 -9.58 -38.86 -3.27
C PHE A 246 -8.26 -38.17 -3.62
N ARG A 247 -7.49 -38.80 -4.50
CA ARG A 247 -6.17 -38.32 -4.91
C ARG A 247 -6.19 -37.94 -6.39
N PHE A 248 -5.50 -36.86 -6.71
CA PHE A 248 -5.34 -36.39 -8.09
C PHE A 248 -4.04 -35.60 -8.27
N THR A 249 -3.64 -35.41 -9.53
CA THR A 249 -2.48 -34.60 -9.91
C THR A 249 -2.97 -33.37 -10.64
N VAL A 250 -2.43 -32.21 -10.29
CA VAL A 250 -2.78 -30.91 -10.89
C VAL A 250 -1.97 -30.71 -12.16
N THR A 251 -2.63 -30.33 -13.25
CA THR A 251 -1.99 -30.04 -14.54
C THR A 251 -2.09 -28.55 -14.87
N ASP A 252 -1.27 -28.10 -15.79
CA ASP A 252 -1.19 -26.72 -16.30
C ASP A 252 -2.28 -26.33 -17.30
N LYS A 253 -3.29 -27.19 -17.49
CA LYS A 253 -4.34 -26.98 -18.50
C LYS A 253 -5.45 -26.06 -18.04
N TYR A 254 -5.58 -25.86 -16.75
CA TYR A 254 -6.72 -25.18 -16.15
C TYR A 254 -6.25 -24.22 -15.08
N ASP A 255 -6.74 -22.99 -15.11
CA ASP A 255 -6.51 -21.99 -14.05
C ASP A 255 -7.43 -22.25 -12.84
N PHE A 256 -8.52 -23.00 -13.05
CA PHE A 256 -9.47 -23.41 -12.05
C PHE A 256 -9.91 -24.84 -12.29
N LEU A 257 -10.15 -25.57 -11.19
CA LEU A 257 -10.80 -26.85 -11.20
C LEU A 257 -12.14 -26.75 -10.48
N GLY A 258 -13.20 -27.20 -11.12
CA GLY A 258 -14.46 -27.49 -10.46
C GLY A 258 -14.36 -28.82 -9.73
N VAL A 259 -14.74 -28.85 -8.46
CA VAL A 259 -14.76 -30.04 -7.62
C VAL A 259 -16.20 -30.32 -7.19
N ARG A 260 -16.77 -31.43 -7.59
CA ARG A 260 -18.03 -31.94 -7.07
C ARG A 260 -17.80 -33.19 -6.23
N MET A 261 -18.28 -33.19 -5.02
CA MET A 261 -18.28 -34.36 -4.17
C MET A 261 -19.71 -34.68 -3.77
N ILE A 262 -20.11 -35.95 -3.94
CA ILE A 262 -21.46 -36.41 -3.71
C ILE A 262 -21.39 -37.68 -2.86
N ALA A 263 -22.13 -37.74 -1.78
CA ALA A 263 -22.37 -38.96 -1.01
C ALA A 263 -23.82 -39.38 -1.23
N ASP A 264 -23.98 -40.58 -1.72
CA ASP A 264 -25.28 -41.22 -1.96
C ASP A 264 -25.40 -42.44 -1.03
N GLY A 265 -26.25 -42.35 -0.03
CA GLY A 265 -26.59 -43.40 0.92
C GLY A 265 -27.95 -44.05 0.62
N GLY A 266 -28.46 -43.92 -0.60
CA GLY A 266 -29.74 -44.43 -1.05
C GLY A 266 -30.90 -43.51 -0.64
N THR A 267 -31.38 -43.60 0.60
CA THR A 267 -32.51 -42.81 1.09
C THR A 267 -32.10 -41.34 1.36
N PHE A 268 -30.83 -41.10 1.62
CA PHE A 268 -30.25 -39.80 1.93
C PHE A 268 -29.07 -39.53 1.01
N SER A 269 -29.00 -38.30 0.53
CA SER A 269 -27.87 -37.84 -0.27
C SER A 269 -27.47 -36.43 0.11
N ASP A 270 -26.18 -36.10 -0.05
CA ASP A 270 -25.66 -34.77 0.10
C ASP A 270 -24.46 -34.55 -0.82
N GLY A 271 -24.22 -33.31 -1.22
CA GLY A 271 -23.09 -33.01 -2.08
C GLY A 271 -22.71 -31.54 -2.04
N GLU A 272 -21.45 -31.31 -2.35
CA GLU A 272 -20.87 -29.96 -2.44
C GLU A 272 -20.19 -29.76 -3.78
N GLN A 273 -20.26 -28.54 -4.27
CA GLN A 273 -19.49 -28.08 -5.43
C GLN A 273 -18.66 -26.89 -5.04
N HIS A 274 -17.37 -26.97 -5.33
CA HIS A 274 -16.39 -25.93 -5.05
C HIS A 274 -15.62 -25.54 -6.31
N LEU A 275 -15.11 -24.31 -6.34
CA LEU A 275 -14.08 -23.86 -7.26
C LEU A 275 -12.73 -23.90 -6.55
N LEU A 276 -11.76 -24.53 -7.17
CA LEU A 276 -10.41 -24.70 -6.66
C LEU A 276 -9.42 -23.96 -7.56
N PRO A 277 -8.81 -22.88 -7.11
CA PRO A 277 -7.79 -22.17 -7.87
C PRO A 277 -6.55 -23.03 -8.12
N VAL A 278 -6.01 -22.94 -9.32
CA VAL A 278 -4.77 -23.60 -9.71
C VAL A 278 -3.71 -22.53 -9.94
N LEU A 279 -2.72 -22.47 -9.05
CA LEU A 279 -1.62 -21.52 -9.14
C LEU A 279 -0.50 -22.11 -9.99
N SER A 280 0.28 -21.24 -10.62
CA SER A 280 1.45 -21.63 -11.40
C SER A 280 2.52 -22.26 -10.52
N ASP A 281 3.25 -23.24 -11.08
CA ASP A 281 4.52 -23.77 -10.54
C ASP A 281 5.72 -22.91 -10.93
N LYS A 282 5.46 -21.79 -11.65
CA LYS A 282 6.48 -20.86 -12.12
C LYS A 282 6.35 -19.53 -11.44
N GLU A 283 7.50 -18.92 -11.17
CA GLU A 283 7.63 -17.57 -10.65
C GLU A 283 8.07 -16.63 -11.77
N TYR A 284 7.52 -15.42 -11.74
CA TYR A 284 7.90 -14.37 -12.67
C TYR A 284 9.15 -13.66 -12.18
N ILE A 285 10.24 -13.83 -12.88
CA ILE A 285 11.53 -13.24 -12.54
C ILE A 285 11.76 -11.98 -13.38
N THR A 286 12.17 -10.92 -12.71
CA THR A 286 12.63 -9.69 -13.34
C THR A 286 14.07 -9.41 -12.91
N GLU A 287 14.98 -9.48 -13.85
CA GLU A 287 16.36 -9.05 -13.68
C GLU A 287 16.52 -7.64 -14.27
N THR A 288 17.14 -6.75 -13.53
CA THR A 288 17.22 -5.33 -13.89
C THR A 288 18.66 -4.88 -14.07
N LEU A 289 18.96 -4.21 -15.18
CA LEU A 289 20.20 -3.49 -15.41
C LEU A 289 19.91 -2.00 -15.48
N ALA A 290 20.35 -1.25 -14.48
CA ALA A 290 20.20 0.19 -14.45
C ALA A 290 21.16 0.90 -15.42
N MET A 291 20.67 1.93 -16.11
CA MET A 291 21.42 2.70 -17.11
C MET A 291 21.40 4.19 -16.77
N PRO A 292 22.17 4.64 -15.76
CA PRO A 292 22.34 6.08 -15.50
C PRO A 292 23.29 6.72 -16.53
N ILE A 293 22.88 7.87 -17.07
CA ILE A 293 23.67 8.68 -18.00
C ILE A 293 23.81 10.10 -17.44
N ARG A 294 24.98 10.68 -17.56
CA ARG A 294 25.35 11.97 -16.99
C ARG A 294 25.79 12.95 -18.06
N GLY A 295 24.94 13.94 -18.32
CA GLY A 295 25.23 14.95 -19.35
C GLY A 295 25.24 14.39 -20.76
N GLU A 296 25.98 15.04 -21.66
CA GLU A 296 26.19 14.57 -23.04
C GLU A 296 27.23 13.43 -23.02
N GLU A 297 26.73 12.18 -23.01
CA GLU A 297 27.55 10.98 -22.88
C GLU A 297 27.02 9.86 -23.77
N THR A 298 27.98 9.09 -24.32
CA THR A 298 27.68 7.80 -24.95
C THR A 298 28.24 6.69 -24.07
N ARG A 299 27.37 5.80 -23.59
CA ARG A 299 27.75 4.69 -22.71
C ARG A 299 27.17 3.37 -23.17
N THR A 300 28.02 2.34 -23.12
CA THR A 300 27.63 0.97 -23.44
C THR A 300 27.56 0.13 -22.17
N PHE A 301 26.47 -0.58 -22.00
CA PHE A 301 26.22 -1.47 -20.89
C PHE A 301 26.20 -2.91 -21.40
N SER A 302 26.89 -3.84 -20.69
CA SER A 302 26.82 -5.27 -20.98
C SER A 302 25.49 -5.83 -20.47
N LEU A 303 24.87 -6.68 -21.30
CA LEU A 303 23.65 -7.44 -20.94
C LEU A 303 23.98 -8.86 -20.48
N ASP A 304 25.26 -9.22 -20.31
CA ASP A 304 25.68 -10.57 -19.95
C ASP A 304 25.17 -11.03 -18.58
N SER A 305 24.84 -10.08 -17.68
CA SER A 305 24.24 -10.37 -16.37
C SER A 305 22.76 -10.70 -16.44
N LEU A 306 22.07 -10.33 -17.50
CA LEU A 306 20.65 -10.59 -17.67
C LEU A 306 20.41 -12.00 -18.23
N PHE A 307 19.31 -12.61 -17.92
CA PHE A 307 18.98 -13.98 -18.27
C PHE A 307 20.01 -15.01 -17.76
N ASN A 308 20.55 -14.78 -16.57
CA ASN A 308 21.52 -15.67 -15.93
C ASN A 308 21.02 -17.10 -15.74
N ASN A 309 19.71 -17.30 -15.77
CA ASN A 309 19.10 -18.61 -15.80
C ASN A 309 18.88 -19.08 -17.23
N ASN A 310 19.89 -19.71 -17.82
CA ASN A 310 19.79 -20.37 -19.13
C ASN A 310 19.03 -21.71 -19.09
N SER A 311 18.19 -21.93 -18.07
CA SER A 311 17.37 -23.13 -17.97
C SER A 311 16.47 -23.28 -19.20
N ARG A 312 16.39 -24.50 -19.71
CA ARG A 312 15.47 -24.84 -20.83
C ARG A 312 13.99 -24.77 -20.38
N THR A 313 13.76 -24.69 -19.10
CA THR A 313 12.45 -24.66 -18.48
C THR A 313 11.87 -23.26 -18.35
N THR A 314 12.68 -22.22 -18.60
CA THR A 314 12.17 -20.82 -18.61
C THR A 314 11.34 -20.54 -19.85
N THR A 315 10.20 -19.87 -19.66
CA THR A 315 9.25 -19.50 -20.73
C THR A 315 8.92 -18.00 -20.68
N ASP A 316 8.22 -17.53 -21.68
CA ASP A 316 7.75 -16.14 -21.79
C ASP A 316 8.83 -15.08 -21.57
N ARG A 317 9.99 -15.33 -22.15
CA ARG A 317 11.11 -14.38 -22.08
C ARG A 317 10.75 -13.07 -22.76
N ARG A 318 10.97 -11.98 -22.06
CA ARG A 318 10.76 -10.63 -22.52
C ARG A 318 11.93 -9.76 -22.12
N LEU A 319 12.36 -8.89 -23.01
CA LEU A 319 13.32 -7.83 -22.72
C LEU A 319 12.62 -6.50 -22.87
N THR A 320 12.56 -5.71 -21.82
CA THR A 320 11.96 -4.37 -21.86
C THR A 320 13.04 -3.33 -21.63
N VAL A 321 13.15 -2.39 -22.54
CA VAL A 321 13.98 -1.21 -22.39
C VAL A 321 13.08 -0.05 -21.99
N GLU A 322 13.34 0.54 -20.84
CA GLU A 322 12.65 1.72 -20.36
C GLU A 322 13.68 2.80 -20.05
N PHE A 323 13.51 3.98 -20.62
CA PHE A 323 14.47 5.05 -20.49
C PHE A 323 13.80 6.41 -20.55
N THR A 324 14.25 7.33 -19.70
CA THR A 324 13.86 8.73 -19.78
C THR A 324 15.09 9.61 -19.95
N GLY A 325 15.10 10.37 -21.03
CA GLY A 325 16.11 11.41 -21.28
C GLY A 325 15.86 12.67 -20.45
N ASN A 326 14.67 12.81 -19.86
CA ASN A 326 14.26 13.96 -19.07
C ASN A 326 13.64 13.57 -17.73
N PRO A 327 14.38 13.67 -16.62
CA PRO A 327 13.87 13.34 -15.28
C PRO A 327 12.73 14.22 -14.77
N ALA A 328 12.48 15.38 -15.36
CA ALA A 328 11.30 16.20 -15.03
C ALA A 328 10.01 15.42 -15.19
N TRP A 329 10.01 14.38 -16.05
CA TRP A 329 8.89 13.48 -16.22
C TRP A 329 8.45 12.80 -14.91
N TYR A 330 9.37 12.38 -14.07
CA TYR A 330 9.05 11.75 -12.79
C TYR A 330 8.41 12.74 -11.81
N ALA A 331 8.81 14.01 -11.87
CA ALA A 331 8.15 15.07 -11.09
C ALA A 331 6.72 15.31 -11.58
N VAL A 332 6.53 15.35 -12.92
CA VAL A 332 5.20 15.50 -13.53
C VAL A 332 4.28 14.32 -13.18
N GLN A 333 4.79 13.09 -13.19
CA GLN A 333 4.03 11.89 -12.79
C GLN A 333 3.57 11.91 -11.34
N ALA A 334 4.26 12.64 -10.47
CA ALA A 334 3.89 12.73 -9.05
C ALA A 334 2.78 13.76 -8.77
N LEU A 335 2.54 14.71 -9.67
CA LEU A 335 1.54 15.77 -9.47
C LEU A 335 0.12 15.25 -9.24
N PRO A 336 -0.40 14.23 -9.96
CA PRO A 336 -1.74 13.71 -9.72
C PRO A 336 -1.96 13.17 -8.30
N VAL A 337 -0.90 12.64 -7.68
CA VAL A 337 -0.99 12.11 -6.30
C VAL A 337 -1.16 13.24 -5.29
N LEU A 338 -0.52 14.38 -5.53
CA LEU A 338 -0.63 15.56 -4.69
C LEU A 338 -1.93 16.33 -4.96
N SER A 339 -2.39 16.39 -6.20
CA SER A 339 -3.52 17.21 -6.65
C SER A 339 -4.84 16.89 -5.97
N GLN A 340 -4.99 15.67 -5.44
CA GLN A 340 -6.17 15.20 -4.73
C GLN A 340 -5.80 14.83 -3.29
N PRO A 341 -6.16 15.67 -2.30
CA PRO A 341 -5.87 15.39 -0.91
C PRO A 341 -6.55 14.11 -0.44
N ARG A 342 -5.78 13.22 0.20
CA ARG A 342 -6.32 12.01 0.82
C ARG A 342 -6.79 12.23 2.25
N THR A 343 -6.40 13.34 2.85
CA THR A 343 -6.73 13.74 4.21
C THR A 343 -7.12 15.22 4.21
N ASP A 344 -8.12 15.56 5.01
CA ASP A 344 -8.62 16.93 5.14
C ASP A 344 -7.78 17.72 6.15
N ASN A 345 -6.52 17.98 5.80
CA ASN A 345 -5.61 18.77 6.62
C ASN A 345 -4.88 19.85 5.80
N ALA A 346 -4.33 20.84 6.47
CA ALA A 346 -3.74 22.00 5.83
C ALA A 346 -2.55 21.67 4.92
N THR A 347 -1.69 20.72 5.30
CA THR A 347 -0.54 20.33 4.48
C THR A 347 -0.94 19.60 3.20
N ALA A 348 -1.98 18.77 3.27
CA ALA A 348 -2.50 18.07 2.10
C ALA A 348 -3.15 19.04 1.10
N TRP A 349 -3.92 20.00 1.59
CA TRP A 349 -4.52 21.05 0.73
C TRP A 349 -3.48 22.00 0.16
N ALA A 350 -2.45 22.35 0.92
CA ALA A 350 -1.34 23.16 0.42
C ALA A 350 -0.56 22.44 -0.68
N ALA A 351 -0.23 21.16 -0.48
CA ALA A 351 0.42 20.33 -1.50
C ALA A 351 -0.46 20.16 -2.75
N ALA A 352 -1.78 20.03 -2.58
CA ALA A 352 -2.71 19.96 -3.69
C ALA A 352 -2.78 21.28 -4.47
N TYR A 353 -2.86 22.41 -3.80
CA TYR A 353 -2.79 23.72 -4.44
C TYR A 353 -1.48 23.91 -5.20
N TYR A 354 -0.36 23.56 -4.58
CA TYR A 354 0.96 23.59 -5.19
C TYR A 354 1.00 22.75 -6.48
N ALA A 355 0.55 21.51 -6.42
CA ALA A 355 0.56 20.59 -7.54
C ALA A 355 -0.35 21.03 -8.69
N ASN A 356 -1.58 21.48 -8.38
CA ASN A 356 -2.51 21.95 -9.39
C ASN A 356 -2.03 23.25 -10.05
N SER A 357 -1.44 24.18 -9.28
CA SER A 357 -0.87 25.41 -9.80
C SER A 357 0.33 25.13 -10.73
N LEU A 358 1.20 24.19 -10.32
CA LEU A 358 2.34 23.79 -11.13
C LEU A 358 1.89 23.07 -12.40
N ALA A 359 0.92 22.15 -12.32
CA ALA A 359 0.34 21.49 -13.47
C ALA A 359 -0.28 22.49 -14.46
N SER A 360 -0.99 23.51 -13.95
CA SER A 360 -1.53 24.60 -14.76
C SER A 360 -0.43 25.39 -15.47
N TYR A 361 0.65 25.70 -14.78
CA TYR A 361 1.80 26.36 -15.37
C TYR A 361 2.43 25.53 -16.48
N ILE A 362 2.69 24.23 -16.23
CA ILE A 362 3.26 23.31 -17.22
C ILE A 362 2.35 23.18 -18.43
N ALA A 363 1.04 23.01 -18.24
CA ALA A 363 0.08 22.89 -19.33
C ALA A 363 0.04 24.13 -20.24
N ASN A 364 0.20 25.33 -19.64
CA ASN A 364 0.16 26.59 -20.38
C ASN A 364 1.51 26.98 -21.00
N SER A 365 2.64 26.65 -20.33
CA SER A 365 3.98 27.04 -20.76
C SER A 365 4.64 26.01 -21.69
N GLN A 366 4.17 24.75 -21.67
CA GLN A 366 4.75 23.65 -22.43
C GLN A 366 3.70 22.95 -23.32
N PRO A 367 3.34 23.51 -24.47
CA PRO A 367 2.31 22.96 -25.37
C PRO A 367 2.58 21.52 -25.80
N ARG A 368 3.85 21.11 -25.86
CA ARG A 368 4.27 19.75 -26.22
C ARG A 368 3.83 18.74 -25.18
N ILE A 369 4.00 19.06 -23.90
CA ILE A 369 3.58 18.19 -22.79
C ILE A 369 2.06 18.04 -22.79
N LYS A 370 1.34 19.12 -23.05
CA LYS A 370 -0.12 19.09 -23.19
C LYS A 370 -0.58 18.18 -24.32
N ALA A 371 0.05 18.27 -25.50
CA ALA A 371 -0.30 17.45 -26.66
C ALA A 371 -0.15 15.95 -26.38
N VAL A 372 0.83 15.57 -25.57
CA VAL A 372 1.03 14.20 -25.11
C VAL A 372 -0.14 13.73 -24.25
N PHE A 373 -0.56 14.53 -23.27
CA PHE A 373 -1.68 14.18 -22.38
C PHE A 373 -3.00 14.14 -23.12
N ASP A 374 -3.19 15.02 -24.08
CA ASP A 374 -4.36 15.00 -24.96
C ASP A 374 -4.39 13.71 -25.80
N SER A 375 -3.24 13.21 -26.27
CA SER A 375 -3.16 11.95 -27.00
C SER A 375 -3.49 10.74 -26.10
N TRP A 376 -3.05 10.74 -24.86
CA TRP A 376 -3.39 9.68 -23.89
C TRP A 376 -4.87 9.67 -23.53
N ARG A 377 -5.48 10.84 -23.41
CA ARG A 377 -6.93 10.94 -23.19
C ARG A 377 -7.72 10.33 -24.35
N MET A 378 -7.26 10.51 -25.58
CA MET A 378 -7.88 9.92 -26.77
C MET A 378 -7.67 8.39 -26.86
N GLN A 379 -6.56 7.87 -26.35
CA GLN A 379 -6.25 6.43 -26.35
C GLN A 379 -6.88 5.66 -25.18
N GLY A 380 -7.23 6.32 -24.08
CA GLY A 380 -7.79 5.73 -22.87
C GLY A 380 -9.23 5.19 -22.98
N GLY A 381 -9.86 5.25 -24.15
CA GLY A 381 -11.26 4.85 -24.36
C GLY A 381 -11.53 3.36 -24.58
N LYS A 382 -10.51 2.51 -24.63
CA LYS A 382 -10.70 1.05 -24.82
C LYS A 382 -10.33 0.27 -23.56
N LYS A 383 -11.23 0.31 -22.59
CA LYS A 383 -11.26 -0.64 -21.48
C LYS A 383 -11.98 -1.91 -21.92
N GLU A 384 -11.38 -2.72 -22.74
CA GLU A 384 -11.76 -4.12 -22.80
C GLU A 384 -10.84 -4.89 -21.86
N THR A 385 -11.39 -5.23 -20.75
CA THR A 385 -10.66 -5.67 -19.58
C THR A 385 -10.76 -7.17 -19.42
N PHE A 386 -9.62 -7.82 -19.44
CA PHE A 386 -9.41 -9.11 -18.80
C PHE A 386 -9.96 -9.18 -17.36
N LEU A 387 -10.10 -8.03 -16.71
CA LEU A 387 -10.64 -7.88 -15.35
C LEU A 387 -12.15 -8.09 -15.23
N SER A 388 -12.93 -7.95 -16.30
CA SER A 388 -14.39 -8.02 -16.22
C SER A 388 -14.92 -9.42 -15.88
N GLN A 389 -14.21 -10.48 -16.24
CA GLN A 389 -14.57 -11.86 -15.88
C GLN A 389 -14.05 -12.26 -14.49
N LEU A 390 -12.88 -11.74 -14.08
CA LEU A 390 -12.31 -11.93 -12.74
C LEU A 390 -13.03 -11.15 -11.65
N GLN A 391 -13.74 -10.07 -11.99
CA GLN A 391 -14.49 -9.26 -11.03
C GLN A 391 -15.70 -9.98 -10.41
N LYS A 392 -16.19 -11.03 -11.01
CA LYS A 392 -17.38 -11.76 -10.54
C LYS A 392 -17.11 -12.66 -9.32
N ASN A 393 -15.87 -13.04 -9.06
CA ASN A 393 -15.49 -13.81 -7.87
C ASN A 393 -14.30 -13.16 -7.17
N GLN A 394 -14.58 -12.48 -6.05
CA GLN A 394 -13.62 -11.60 -5.37
C GLN A 394 -12.48 -12.36 -4.69
N ASP A 395 -12.75 -13.58 -4.20
CA ASP A 395 -11.76 -14.40 -3.50
C ASP A 395 -10.73 -14.96 -4.48
N VAL A 396 -11.21 -15.44 -5.61
CA VAL A 396 -10.39 -15.95 -6.71
C VAL A 396 -9.55 -14.84 -7.34
N LYS A 397 -10.12 -13.64 -7.50
CA LYS A 397 -9.42 -12.45 -7.98
C LYS A 397 -8.22 -12.09 -7.11
N ASN A 398 -8.39 -12.15 -5.80
CA ASN A 398 -7.32 -11.79 -4.87
C ASN A 398 -6.14 -12.78 -4.96
N ILE A 399 -6.40 -14.07 -5.04
CA ILE A 399 -5.34 -15.10 -5.18
C ILE A 399 -4.61 -14.96 -6.51
N LEU A 400 -5.32 -14.79 -7.61
CA LEU A 400 -4.69 -14.65 -8.94
C LEU A 400 -3.88 -13.36 -9.08
N LEU A 401 -4.40 -12.23 -8.56
CA LEU A 401 -3.69 -10.96 -8.60
C LEU A 401 -2.46 -10.95 -7.68
N GLU A 402 -2.52 -11.68 -6.57
CA GLU A 402 -1.40 -11.86 -5.66
C GLU A 402 -0.25 -12.63 -6.32
N GLU A 403 -0.58 -13.68 -7.07
CA GLU A 403 0.40 -14.54 -7.75
C GLU A 403 0.79 -14.07 -9.16
N SER A 404 0.11 -13.04 -9.68
CA SER A 404 0.33 -12.51 -11.02
C SER A 404 0.53 -10.98 -11.01
N PRO A 405 1.64 -10.46 -10.44
CA PRO A 405 1.90 -9.02 -10.29
C PRO A 405 1.91 -8.25 -11.63
N TRP A 406 2.27 -8.90 -12.73
CA TRP A 406 2.29 -8.29 -14.07
C TRP A 406 0.90 -7.90 -14.59
N LEU A 407 -0.18 -8.57 -14.14
CA LEU A 407 -1.54 -8.15 -14.43
C LEU A 407 -1.90 -6.83 -13.73
N LEU A 408 -1.32 -6.62 -12.54
CA LEU A 408 -1.42 -5.37 -11.80
C LEU A 408 -0.64 -4.24 -12.46
N GLU A 409 0.55 -4.50 -13.00
CA GLU A 409 1.36 -3.51 -13.71
C GLU A 409 0.65 -2.98 -14.95
N ALA A 410 0.05 -3.84 -15.76
CA ALA A 410 -0.68 -3.45 -16.96
C ALA A 410 -1.87 -2.53 -16.64
N THR A 411 -2.62 -2.83 -15.59
CA THR A 411 -3.73 -2.00 -15.11
C THR A 411 -3.23 -0.68 -14.49
N THR A 412 -2.13 -0.73 -13.77
CA THR A 412 -1.57 0.44 -13.08
C THR A 412 -1.01 1.47 -14.05
N GLU A 413 -0.36 1.04 -15.13
CA GLU A 413 0.20 1.97 -16.13
C GLU A 413 -0.89 2.71 -16.89
N ALA A 414 -1.92 2.02 -17.36
CA ALA A 414 -3.06 2.65 -18.02
C ALA A 414 -3.83 3.60 -17.07
N GLU A 415 -3.96 3.22 -15.80
CA GLU A 415 -4.56 4.06 -14.78
C GLU A 415 -3.71 5.30 -14.47
N GLN A 416 -2.39 5.17 -14.43
CA GLN A 416 -1.47 6.28 -14.24
C GLN A 416 -1.57 7.27 -15.40
N GLN A 417 -1.55 6.79 -16.64
CA GLN A 417 -1.71 7.62 -17.83
C GLN A 417 -3.06 8.35 -17.83
N ALA A 418 -4.14 7.65 -17.46
CA ALA A 418 -5.46 8.25 -17.37
C ALA A 418 -5.55 9.32 -16.27
N ARG A 419 -4.94 9.11 -15.11
CA ARG A 419 -4.88 10.09 -14.02
C ARG A 419 -4.09 11.34 -14.39
N ILE A 420 -2.97 11.17 -15.08
CA ILE A 420 -2.16 12.28 -15.58
C ILE A 420 -2.96 13.07 -16.63
N ALA A 421 -3.56 12.38 -17.60
CA ALA A 421 -4.37 13.02 -18.62
C ALA A 421 -5.56 13.79 -18.04
N THR A 422 -6.18 13.27 -16.99
CA THR A 422 -7.29 13.93 -16.26
C THR A 422 -6.80 15.16 -15.49
N LEU A 423 -5.63 15.10 -14.86
CA LEU A 423 -5.07 16.24 -14.14
C LEU A 423 -4.80 17.41 -15.09
N PHE A 424 -4.23 17.14 -16.26
CA PHE A 424 -3.86 18.19 -17.22
C PHE A 424 -5.02 18.70 -18.09
N ASP A 425 -6.26 18.28 -17.82
CA ASP A 425 -7.44 18.94 -18.40
C ASP A 425 -7.58 20.36 -17.80
N LEU A 426 -7.55 21.36 -18.67
CA LEU A 426 -7.52 22.78 -18.23
C LEU A 426 -8.74 23.20 -17.42
N ASN A 427 -9.91 22.62 -17.71
CA ASN A 427 -11.13 22.93 -16.95
C ASN A 427 -11.06 22.30 -15.55
N ASN A 428 -10.58 21.05 -15.46
CA ASN A 428 -10.36 20.40 -14.19
C ASN A 428 -9.30 21.11 -13.36
N LEU A 429 -8.20 21.55 -13.97
CA LEU A 429 -7.14 22.31 -13.30
C LEU A 429 -7.65 23.64 -12.74
N ALA A 430 -8.45 24.38 -13.51
CA ALA A 430 -9.02 25.64 -13.05
C ALA A 430 -9.93 25.42 -11.84
N ASN A 431 -10.83 24.45 -11.90
CA ASN A 431 -11.75 24.10 -10.82
C ASN A 431 -10.99 23.58 -9.58
N ASN A 432 -10.00 22.72 -9.78
CA ASN A 432 -9.18 22.17 -8.70
C ASN A 432 -8.38 23.27 -8.01
N ASN A 433 -7.80 24.23 -8.77
CA ASN A 433 -7.07 25.36 -8.20
C ASN A 433 -7.99 26.22 -7.32
N ILE A 434 -9.19 26.52 -7.78
CA ILE A 434 -10.17 27.29 -6.99
C ILE A 434 -10.55 26.52 -5.72
N THR A 435 -10.87 25.25 -5.86
CA THR A 435 -11.28 24.41 -4.72
C THR A 435 -10.16 24.28 -3.68
N THR A 436 -8.94 23.95 -4.13
CA THR A 436 -7.81 23.76 -3.22
C THR A 436 -7.40 25.07 -2.53
N LEU A 437 -7.43 26.19 -3.26
CA LEU A 437 -7.15 27.50 -2.71
C LEU A 437 -8.20 27.93 -1.67
N THR A 438 -9.47 27.71 -1.97
CA THR A 438 -10.58 27.99 -1.06
C THR A 438 -10.45 27.19 0.23
N ARG A 439 -10.20 25.88 0.11
CA ARG A 439 -10.02 25.02 1.28
C ARG A 439 -8.81 25.39 2.10
N LEU A 440 -7.68 25.73 1.47
CA LEU A 440 -6.49 26.19 2.17
C LEU A 440 -6.76 27.50 2.93
N LYS A 441 -7.55 28.42 2.34
CA LYS A 441 -7.95 29.67 2.97
C LYS A 441 -8.89 29.44 4.16
N GLU A 442 -9.83 28.48 4.06
CA GLU A 442 -10.74 28.12 5.17
C GLU A 442 -10.00 27.53 6.38
N LEU A 443 -8.80 26.97 6.17
CA LEU A 443 -7.95 26.42 7.21
C LEU A 443 -6.97 27.43 7.81
N GLN A 444 -6.86 28.64 7.22
CA GLN A 444 -6.04 29.72 7.76
C GLN A 444 -6.82 30.46 8.85
N ASP A 445 -6.23 30.57 10.02
CA ASP A 445 -6.79 31.30 11.16
C ASP A 445 -6.74 32.80 10.93
N ALA A 446 -7.53 33.54 11.69
CA ALA A 446 -7.65 35.01 11.57
C ALA A 446 -6.32 35.76 11.83
N ASP A 447 -5.40 35.17 12.57
CA ASP A 447 -4.07 35.73 12.84
C ASP A 447 -3.05 35.40 11.73
N GLY A 448 -3.46 34.60 10.71
CA GLY A 448 -2.65 34.21 9.58
C GLY A 448 -1.93 32.89 9.75
N ALA A 449 -2.10 32.18 10.86
CA ALA A 449 -1.56 30.85 11.07
C ALA A 449 -2.34 29.78 10.32
N TRP A 450 -1.72 28.63 10.08
CA TRP A 450 -2.43 27.40 9.76
C TRP A 450 -2.31 26.42 10.92
N SER A 451 -3.44 25.82 11.25
CA SER A 451 -3.52 24.65 12.11
C SER A 451 -3.41 23.37 11.29
N TRP A 452 -3.13 22.24 11.93
CA TRP A 452 -3.09 20.95 11.23
C TRP A 452 -4.47 20.57 10.68
N TYR A 453 -5.48 20.64 11.53
CA TYR A 453 -6.89 20.42 11.18
C TYR A 453 -7.74 21.61 11.63
N LYS A 454 -8.85 21.80 10.99
CA LYS A 454 -9.79 22.89 11.32
C LYS A 454 -10.17 22.83 12.80
N GLY A 455 -10.08 23.98 13.48
CA GLY A 455 -10.40 24.12 14.90
C GLY A 455 -9.29 23.75 15.88
N MET A 456 -8.12 23.35 15.40
CA MET A 456 -6.91 23.24 16.22
C MET A 456 -6.22 24.60 16.35
N PRO A 457 -5.39 24.82 17.37
CA PRO A 457 -4.56 26.03 17.46
C PRO A 457 -3.62 26.15 16.27
N GLY A 458 -3.39 27.37 15.80
CA GLY A 458 -2.41 27.66 14.77
C GLY A 458 -1.01 27.15 15.12
N SER A 459 -0.34 26.55 14.15
CA SER A 459 0.99 25.95 14.31
C SER A 459 2.04 26.72 13.52
N ARG A 460 3.07 27.22 14.21
CA ARG A 460 4.19 27.90 13.56
C ARG A 460 4.89 27.02 12.52
N ASN A 461 5.02 25.72 12.81
CA ASN A 461 5.65 24.78 11.88
C ASN A 461 4.79 24.55 10.62
N MET A 462 3.47 24.36 10.80
CA MET A 462 2.56 24.23 9.66
C MET A 462 2.51 25.49 8.82
N THR A 463 2.43 26.64 9.47
CA THR A 463 2.46 27.93 8.80
C THR A 463 3.76 28.12 8.03
N GLY A 464 4.91 27.78 8.63
CA GLY A 464 6.21 27.81 7.96
C GLY A 464 6.24 26.95 6.69
N TYR A 465 5.86 25.70 6.79
CA TYR A 465 5.84 24.79 5.65
C TYR A 465 4.88 25.24 4.52
N ILE A 466 3.66 25.64 4.86
CA ILE A 466 2.70 26.10 3.86
C ILE A 466 3.20 27.41 3.19
N THR A 467 3.78 28.31 3.98
CA THR A 467 4.40 29.51 3.45
C THR A 467 5.55 29.19 2.50
N GLU A 468 6.33 28.16 2.80
CA GLU A 468 7.42 27.70 1.94
C GLU A 468 6.91 27.25 0.58
N LEU A 469 5.83 26.43 0.53
CA LEU A 469 5.21 26.04 -0.74
C LEU A 469 4.70 27.25 -1.53
N LEU A 470 4.07 28.21 -0.87
CA LEU A 470 3.58 29.43 -1.52
C LEU A 470 4.73 30.31 -2.04
N VAL A 471 5.88 30.32 -1.38
CA VAL A 471 7.08 31.06 -1.82
C VAL A 471 7.80 30.33 -2.94
N ARG A 472 7.89 29.01 -2.88
CA ARG A 472 8.56 28.20 -3.90
C ARG A 472 7.83 28.19 -5.24
N LEU A 473 6.49 28.31 -5.23
CA LEU A 473 5.70 28.35 -6.46
C LEU A 473 6.12 29.51 -7.41
N PRO A 474 6.23 30.79 -6.97
CA PRO A 474 6.83 31.86 -7.75
C PRO A 474 8.26 31.61 -8.23
N LEU A 475 9.09 30.99 -7.39
CA LEU A 475 10.48 30.66 -7.76
C LEU A 475 10.55 29.64 -8.90
N LEU A 476 9.57 28.73 -8.96
CA LEU A 476 9.47 27.69 -9.96
C LEU A 476 8.86 28.20 -11.27
N THR A 477 7.80 29.01 -11.17
CA THR A 477 7.00 29.44 -12.32
C THR A 477 7.44 30.79 -12.89
N GLY A 478 8.22 31.57 -12.15
CA GLY A 478 8.51 32.97 -12.48
C GLY A 478 7.30 33.91 -12.32
N GLN A 479 6.16 33.39 -11.88
CA GLN A 479 4.91 34.14 -11.72
C GLN A 479 4.66 34.48 -10.25
N LYS A 480 4.44 35.73 -9.94
CA LYS A 480 4.13 36.13 -8.56
C LYS A 480 2.74 35.66 -8.14
N ASN A 481 2.60 35.29 -6.87
CA ASN A 481 1.30 35.01 -6.30
C ASN A 481 0.37 36.23 -6.41
N SER A 482 -0.91 35.98 -6.61
CA SER A 482 -1.94 37.00 -6.76
C SER A 482 -3.22 36.58 -6.02
N GLY A 483 -4.15 37.51 -5.85
CA GLY A 483 -5.44 37.25 -5.23
C GLY A 483 -5.32 36.63 -3.83
N ASP A 484 -6.09 35.57 -3.60
CA ASP A 484 -6.14 34.89 -2.31
C ASP A 484 -4.79 34.24 -1.90
N ALA A 485 -4.04 33.71 -2.85
CA ALA A 485 -2.72 33.14 -2.56
C ALA A 485 -1.74 34.18 -2.00
N LEU A 486 -1.73 35.39 -2.59
CA LEU A 486 -0.91 36.50 -2.08
C LEU A 486 -1.41 36.97 -0.71
N SER A 487 -2.72 37.06 -0.53
CA SER A 487 -3.31 37.49 0.75
C SER A 487 -3.00 36.53 1.88
N MET A 488 -3.09 35.20 1.61
CA MET A 488 -2.74 34.16 2.56
C MET A 488 -1.24 34.19 2.89
N GLN A 489 -0.37 34.37 1.89
CA GLN A 489 1.07 34.49 2.09
C GLN A 489 1.41 35.68 2.98
N GLN A 490 0.80 36.84 2.72
CA GLN A 490 1.01 38.05 3.53
C GLN A 490 0.54 37.88 4.97
N ALA A 491 -0.63 37.25 5.17
CA ALA A 491 -1.15 36.93 6.51
C ALA A 491 -0.22 35.98 7.25
N ALA A 492 0.31 34.96 6.57
CA ALA A 492 1.27 34.03 7.15
C ALA A 492 2.57 34.71 7.55
N PHE A 493 3.14 35.58 6.72
CA PHE A 493 4.32 36.33 7.08
C PHE A 493 4.07 37.27 8.28
N LYS A 494 2.91 37.93 8.34
CA LYS A 494 2.51 38.72 9.50
C LYS A 494 2.54 37.89 10.79
N TYR A 495 1.94 36.69 10.75
CA TYR A 495 1.98 35.74 11.88
C TYR A 495 3.42 35.33 12.23
N LEU A 496 4.23 34.94 11.23
CA LEU A 496 5.61 34.50 11.44
C LEU A 496 6.47 35.63 12.00
N HIS A 497 6.29 36.88 11.57
CA HIS A 497 6.94 38.03 12.15
C HIS A 497 6.56 38.21 13.62
N GLN A 498 5.29 38.07 13.96
CA GLN A 498 4.83 38.20 15.34
C GLN A 498 5.45 37.10 16.22
N GLN A 499 5.42 35.87 15.75
CA GLN A 499 6.03 34.73 16.48
C GLN A 499 7.54 34.85 16.65
N ALA A 500 8.24 35.36 15.66
CA ALA A 500 9.67 35.64 15.72
C ALA A 500 9.98 36.75 16.76
N LEU A 501 9.15 37.79 16.82
CA LEU A 501 9.29 38.89 17.81
C LEU A 501 9.03 38.38 19.24
N GLU A 502 8.04 37.52 19.42
CA GLU A 502 7.72 36.93 20.74
C GLU A 502 8.87 36.03 21.22
N GLU A 503 9.38 35.17 20.35
CA GLU A 503 10.53 34.36 20.64
C GLU A 503 11.75 35.18 20.98
N TYR A 504 12.05 36.23 20.20
CA TYR A 504 13.15 37.16 20.49
C TYR A 504 13.00 37.78 21.88
N LYS A 505 11.82 38.30 22.22
CA LYS A 505 11.56 38.89 23.56
C LYS A 505 11.78 37.88 24.67
N SER A 506 11.32 36.63 24.47
CA SER A 506 11.53 35.55 25.43
C SER A 506 13.02 35.23 25.63
N ILE A 507 13.77 35.12 24.52
CA ILE A 507 15.21 34.88 24.55
C ILE A 507 15.92 36.01 25.26
N ARG A 508 15.61 37.26 24.94
CA ARG A 508 16.26 38.44 25.59
C ARG A 508 15.98 38.53 27.08
N LYS A 509 14.78 38.07 27.50
CA LYS A 509 14.47 37.96 28.91
C LYS A 509 15.32 36.85 29.57
N ALA A 510 15.38 35.66 28.98
CA ALA A 510 16.18 34.55 29.49
C ALA A 510 17.69 34.90 29.54
N GLU A 511 18.20 35.64 28.55
CA GLU A 511 19.62 36.11 28.55
C GLU A 511 19.89 37.10 29.71
N LYS A 512 18.93 37.97 30.04
CA LYS A 512 19.04 38.85 31.21
C LYS A 512 19.07 38.05 32.52
N ASP A 513 18.37 36.93 32.54
CA ASP A 513 18.35 36.02 33.70
C ASP A 513 19.57 35.07 33.71
N GLY A 514 20.57 35.28 32.84
CA GLY A 514 21.83 34.54 32.81
C GLY A 514 21.90 33.36 31.83
N ALA A 515 20.85 33.07 31.06
CA ALA A 515 20.90 32.05 30.02
C ALA A 515 21.87 32.47 28.88
N LYS A 516 22.58 31.48 28.33
CA LYS A 516 23.41 31.66 27.14
C LYS A 516 22.74 30.94 25.94
N MET A 517 22.17 31.73 25.05
CA MET A 517 21.59 31.20 23.80
C MET A 517 22.68 31.09 22.73
N THR A 518 23.10 29.87 22.46
CA THR A 518 24.16 29.57 21.48
C THR A 518 23.61 29.12 20.14
N THR A 519 22.39 28.54 20.12
CA THR A 519 21.75 28.00 18.93
C THR A 519 20.34 28.57 18.75
N LEU A 520 19.94 28.75 17.52
CA LEU A 520 18.56 29.11 17.18
C LEU A 520 17.64 27.91 17.22
N SER A 521 16.36 28.15 17.52
CA SER A 521 15.31 27.15 17.35
C SER A 521 15.07 26.85 15.87
N HIS A 522 14.55 25.66 15.56
CA HIS A 522 14.17 25.33 14.21
C HIS A 522 13.15 26.34 13.63
N PRO A 523 12.09 26.77 14.35
CA PRO A 523 11.18 27.80 13.83
C PRO A 523 11.82 29.15 13.56
N ALA A 524 12.86 29.56 14.32
CA ALA A 524 13.57 30.77 14.03
C ALA A 524 14.44 30.65 12.77
N MET A 525 15.04 29.48 12.54
CA MET A 525 15.78 29.21 11.31
C MET A 525 14.84 29.18 10.10
N THR A 526 13.72 28.50 10.19
CA THR A 526 12.68 28.48 9.12
C THR A 526 12.20 29.90 8.80
N TYR A 527 11.97 30.72 9.80
CA TYR A 527 11.62 32.14 9.61
C TYR A 527 12.67 32.89 8.82
N LEU A 528 13.94 32.81 9.21
CA LEU A 528 15.04 33.46 8.48
C LEU A 528 15.17 32.95 7.05
N TYR A 529 15.04 31.64 6.87
CA TYR A 529 15.09 31.00 5.57
C TYR A 529 13.97 31.49 4.65
N LEU A 530 12.71 31.51 5.13
CA LEU A 530 11.58 32.01 4.36
C LEU A 530 11.72 33.46 3.95
N VAL A 531 12.19 34.32 4.86
CA VAL A 531 12.49 35.74 4.54
C VAL A 531 13.59 35.82 3.48
N ALA A 532 14.64 34.98 3.61
CA ALA A 532 15.78 35.01 2.70
C ALA A 532 15.41 34.56 1.27
N ILE A 533 14.59 33.49 1.12
CA ILE A 533 14.23 32.98 -0.21
C ILE A 533 13.11 33.77 -0.87
N SER A 534 12.17 34.34 -0.08
CA SER A 534 11.05 35.15 -0.61
C SER A 534 11.42 36.56 -0.96
N GLY A 535 12.44 37.09 -0.32
CA GLY A 535 12.76 38.54 -0.34
C GLY A 535 11.73 39.40 0.42
N GLU A 536 11.01 38.80 1.36
CA GLU A 536 10.02 39.49 2.21
C GLU A 536 10.66 40.60 2.98
N LYS A 537 9.99 41.73 2.99
CA LYS A 537 10.47 42.91 3.72
C LYS A 537 10.18 42.77 5.21
N VAL A 538 11.25 42.78 6.02
CA VAL A 538 11.09 42.70 7.47
C VAL A 538 10.48 44.02 7.98
N PRO A 539 9.38 43.97 8.75
CA PRO A 539 8.79 45.16 9.35
C PRO A 539 9.75 45.82 10.34
N ALA A 540 9.74 47.17 10.45
CA ALA A 540 10.61 47.92 11.35
C ALA A 540 10.56 47.41 12.81
N ALA A 541 9.38 47.00 13.29
CA ALA A 541 9.21 46.40 14.61
C ALA A 541 9.95 45.09 14.81
N ASN A 542 10.27 44.38 13.72
CA ASN A 542 10.93 43.06 13.73
C ASN A 542 12.44 43.13 13.41
N GLU A 543 12.96 44.28 13.01
CA GLU A 543 14.36 44.42 12.60
C GLU A 543 15.35 43.99 13.68
N ALA A 544 15.08 44.33 14.94
CA ALA A 544 15.92 43.92 16.06
C ALA A 544 15.91 42.40 16.27
N ALA A 545 14.76 41.75 16.13
CA ALA A 545 14.62 40.30 16.22
C ALA A 545 15.32 39.61 15.04
N TYR A 546 15.09 40.09 13.83
CA TYR A 546 15.72 39.58 12.62
C TYR A 546 17.24 39.67 12.67
N SER A 547 17.78 40.87 12.98
CA SER A 547 19.21 41.09 13.11
C SER A 547 19.85 40.21 14.21
N TYR A 548 19.16 40.09 15.35
CA TYR A 548 19.61 39.20 16.42
C TYR A 548 19.71 37.74 15.94
N PHE A 549 18.63 37.20 15.33
CA PHE A 549 18.68 35.84 14.82
C PHE A 549 19.73 35.66 13.74
N LEU A 550 19.83 36.59 12.79
CA LEU A 550 20.84 36.54 11.73
C LEU A 550 22.27 36.54 12.29
N SER A 551 22.49 37.26 13.40
CA SER A 551 23.80 37.29 14.08
C SER A 551 24.21 35.97 14.72
N LYS A 552 23.22 35.09 15.00
CA LYS A 552 23.45 33.77 15.58
C LYS A 552 23.64 32.67 14.51
N VAL A 553 23.22 32.94 13.27
CA VAL A 553 23.49 32.04 12.14
C VAL A 553 24.99 31.98 11.91
N GLY A 554 25.53 30.79 11.75
CA GLY A 554 26.96 30.59 11.52
C GLY A 554 27.78 30.21 12.76
N LYS A 555 27.24 30.37 13.98
CA LYS A 555 27.99 30.08 15.22
C LYS A 555 27.97 28.62 15.66
N ASN A 556 27.23 27.75 14.98
CA ASN A 556 27.01 26.37 15.38
C ASN A 556 27.37 25.35 14.28
N LEU A 557 28.35 25.69 13.43
CA LEU A 557 28.76 24.84 12.29
C LEU A 557 28.98 23.36 12.69
N ASN A 558 29.67 23.12 13.81
CA ASN A 558 30.05 21.78 14.24
C ASN A 558 28.90 20.99 14.91
N THR A 559 27.85 21.64 15.37
CA THR A 559 26.75 21.06 16.12
C THR A 559 25.42 21.07 15.37
N ALA A 560 25.35 21.84 14.27
CA ALA A 560 24.13 21.94 13.48
C ALA A 560 23.82 20.63 12.73
N GLU A 561 22.56 20.25 12.76
CA GLU A 561 22.04 19.17 11.92
C GLU A 561 22.09 19.58 10.44
N MET A 562 22.06 18.60 9.54
CA MET A 562 22.31 18.84 8.11
C MET A 562 21.32 19.84 7.49
N GLY A 563 20.03 19.74 7.79
CA GLY A 563 19.04 20.72 7.33
C GLY A 563 19.36 22.13 7.83
N MET A 564 19.71 22.26 9.10
CA MET A 564 20.14 23.58 9.65
C MET A 564 21.43 24.10 9.01
N LYS A 565 22.35 23.20 8.60
CA LYS A 565 23.54 23.62 7.84
C LYS A 565 23.14 24.16 6.47
N ALA A 566 22.26 23.48 5.78
CA ALA A 566 21.75 23.91 4.46
C ALA A 566 21.03 25.27 4.56
N GLN A 567 20.07 25.38 5.48
CA GLN A 567 19.36 26.64 5.72
C GLN A 567 20.32 27.76 6.13
N SER A 568 21.33 27.49 7.00
CA SER A 568 22.36 28.49 7.37
C SER A 568 23.14 28.96 6.15
N ALA A 569 23.55 28.05 5.28
CA ALA A 569 24.26 28.41 4.05
C ALA A 569 23.40 29.33 3.16
N ILE A 570 22.12 28.97 2.95
CA ILE A 570 21.16 29.75 2.14
C ILE A 570 20.98 31.16 2.73
N ILE A 571 20.70 31.25 4.03
CA ILE A 571 20.48 32.50 4.74
C ILE A 571 21.73 33.41 4.62
N LEU A 572 22.93 32.86 4.86
CA LEU A 572 24.19 33.60 4.81
C LEU A 572 24.51 34.06 3.39
N LEU A 573 24.29 33.24 2.37
CA LEU A 573 24.45 33.61 0.97
C LEU A 573 23.54 34.79 0.59
N LYS A 574 22.26 34.71 0.98
CA LYS A 574 21.29 35.77 0.72
C LYS A 574 21.60 37.07 1.52
N ALA A 575 22.24 36.94 2.66
CA ALA A 575 22.72 38.06 3.46
C ALA A 575 24.09 38.64 3.02
N GLY A 576 24.69 38.11 1.95
CA GLY A 576 26.02 38.54 1.44
C GLY A 576 27.21 38.05 2.27
N ARG A 577 27.00 37.16 3.24
CA ARG A 577 28.04 36.54 4.10
C ARG A 577 28.63 35.32 3.47
N THR A 578 29.16 35.44 2.25
CA THR A 578 29.57 34.29 1.40
C THR A 578 30.69 33.47 2.03
N ALA A 579 31.66 34.07 2.71
CA ALA A 579 32.76 33.34 3.34
C ALA A 579 32.23 32.33 4.39
N GLU A 580 31.37 32.78 5.28
CA GLU A 580 30.75 31.91 6.30
C GLU A 580 29.80 30.86 5.70
N ALA A 581 29.07 31.21 4.66
CA ALA A 581 28.24 30.26 3.95
C ALA A 581 29.06 29.11 3.36
N ASN A 582 30.24 29.44 2.78
CA ASN A 582 31.11 28.42 2.18
C ASN A 582 31.68 27.43 3.22
N GLU A 583 31.85 27.84 4.49
CA GLU A 583 32.20 26.90 5.56
C GLU A 583 31.13 25.86 5.79
N PHE A 584 29.85 26.26 5.76
CA PHE A 584 28.72 25.31 5.82
C PHE A 584 28.66 24.41 4.59
N ILE A 585 28.86 24.95 3.40
CA ILE A 585 28.91 24.18 2.15
C ILE A 585 30.03 23.13 2.19
N ALA A 586 31.23 23.53 2.68
CA ALA A 586 32.36 22.61 2.86
C ALA A 586 31.99 21.49 3.84
N SER A 587 31.43 21.84 4.99
CA SER A 587 30.98 20.85 5.98
C SER A 587 29.87 19.90 5.45
N ILE A 588 28.93 20.40 4.64
CA ILE A 588 27.93 19.57 3.98
C ILE A 588 28.60 18.54 3.07
N LYS A 589 29.54 18.98 2.24
CA LYS A 589 30.25 18.10 1.29
C LYS A 589 31.05 17.00 1.97
N GLU A 590 31.60 17.23 3.15
CA GLU A 590 32.35 16.23 3.92
C GLU A 590 31.48 15.02 4.33
N HIS A 591 30.17 15.21 4.45
CA HIS A 591 29.24 14.17 4.86
C HIS A 591 28.55 13.44 3.71
N LEU A 592 28.83 13.86 2.46
CA LEU A 592 28.24 13.21 1.28
C LEU A 592 28.96 11.91 0.96
N VAL A 593 28.15 10.89 0.72
CA VAL A 593 28.57 9.62 0.11
C VAL A 593 28.24 9.68 -1.37
N GLN A 594 29.17 9.29 -2.21
CA GLN A 594 28.98 9.29 -3.64
C GLN A 594 29.26 7.90 -4.22
N THR A 595 28.30 7.33 -4.93
CA THR A 595 28.43 6.04 -5.61
C THR A 595 27.95 6.16 -7.04
N ASN A 596 28.49 5.32 -7.92
CA ASN A 596 28.06 5.29 -9.31
C ASN A 596 26.59 4.88 -9.47
N GLU A 597 26.09 4.05 -8.56
CA GLU A 597 24.75 3.53 -8.60
C GLU A 597 23.73 4.47 -7.95
N GLN A 598 24.05 5.01 -6.77
CA GLN A 598 23.11 5.82 -5.99
C GLN A 598 23.21 7.33 -6.24
N GLY A 599 24.27 7.78 -6.91
CA GLY A 599 24.60 9.20 -6.99
C GLY A 599 25.18 9.70 -5.65
N ALA A 600 24.92 10.97 -5.31
CA ALA A 600 25.39 11.59 -4.08
C ALA A 600 24.26 11.69 -3.03
N TYR A 601 24.53 11.25 -1.82
CA TYR A 601 23.55 11.21 -0.72
C TYR A 601 24.22 11.24 0.65
N PHE A 602 23.42 11.24 1.72
CA PHE A 602 23.91 11.21 3.09
C PHE A 602 23.63 9.87 3.75
N ALA A 603 24.65 9.25 4.34
CA ALA A 603 24.54 7.97 5.02
C ALA A 603 23.76 8.03 6.35
N PHE A 604 23.51 9.21 6.92
CA PHE A 604 22.76 9.36 8.18
C PHE A 604 21.23 9.24 8.02
N ASN A 605 20.71 9.04 6.82
CA ASN A 605 19.31 8.75 6.58
C ASN A 605 18.83 7.45 7.27
N GLU A 606 19.75 6.77 7.95
CA GLU A 606 19.53 5.52 8.69
C GLU A 606 18.97 5.71 10.11
N LYS A 607 18.82 6.95 10.61
CA LYS A 607 18.36 7.19 11.97
C LYS A 607 16.84 7.42 12.05
N PRO A 608 16.21 7.04 13.17
CA PRO A 608 14.77 7.15 13.32
C PRO A 608 14.27 8.57 13.14
N PHE A 609 13.09 8.65 12.54
CA PHE A 609 12.35 9.86 12.24
C PHE A 609 12.36 10.88 13.40
N ARG A 610 12.78 12.10 13.11
CA ARG A 610 12.49 13.29 13.90
C ARG A 610 11.87 14.34 13.00
N TRP A 611 10.88 15.06 13.50
CA TRP A 611 10.31 16.21 12.80
C TRP A 611 11.43 17.22 12.48
N GLY A 612 11.59 17.57 11.21
CA GLY A 612 12.68 18.43 10.73
C GLY A 612 13.95 17.70 10.28
N MET A 613 13.99 16.36 10.40
CA MET A 613 15.11 15.52 9.90
C MET A 613 14.62 14.48 8.88
N GLN A 614 13.63 14.84 8.07
CA GLN A 614 13.18 13.96 6.99
C GLN A 614 14.26 13.92 5.90
N PRO A 615 14.67 12.75 5.45
CA PRO A 615 15.77 12.59 4.49
C PRO A 615 15.57 13.41 3.21
N ILE A 616 14.40 13.37 2.62
CA ILE A 616 14.12 14.04 1.34
C ILE A 616 14.05 15.55 1.47
N PRO A 617 13.28 16.16 2.39
CA PRO A 617 13.33 17.60 2.61
C PRO A 617 14.73 18.14 2.87
N VAL A 618 15.50 17.51 3.76
CA VAL A 618 16.88 17.91 4.05
C VAL A 618 17.76 17.81 2.81
N HIS A 619 17.62 16.75 2.04
CA HIS A 619 18.35 16.56 0.79
C HIS A 619 18.06 17.67 -0.23
N VAL A 620 16.80 18.08 -0.33
CA VAL A 620 16.34 19.16 -1.21
C VAL A 620 16.89 20.52 -0.74
N GLU A 621 16.87 20.81 0.57
CA GLU A 621 17.49 22.02 1.13
C GLU A 621 19.00 22.08 0.82
N VAL A 622 19.69 20.95 0.87
CA VAL A 622 21.11 20.88 0.48
C VAL A 622 21.32 21.14 -1.02
N ILE A 623 20.48 20.55 -1.88
CA ILE A 623 20.52 20.86 -3.32
C ILE A 623 20.38 22.36 -3.55
N GLU A 624 19.44 23.00 -2.89
CA GLU A 624 19.20 24.44 -2.99
C GLU A 624 20.42 25.25 -2.50
N ALA A 625 21.00 24.88 -1.37
CA ALA A 625 22.20 25.52 -0.83
C ALA A 625 23.40 25.39 -1.76
N LEU A 626 23.68 24.22 -2.29
CA LEU A 626 24.78 23.96 -3.22
C LEU A 626 24.62 24.73 -4.53
N ARG A 627 23.39 24.84 -5.04
CA ARG A 627 23.10 25.61 -6.23
C ARG A 627 23.29 27.09 -6.02
N LEU A 628 22.80 27.64 -4.91
CA LEU A 628 22.97 29.04 -4.58
C LEU A 628 24.44 29.42 -4.37
N ALA A 629 25.24 28.51 -3.83
CA ALA A 629 26.68 28.72 -3.67
C ALA A 629 27.43 28.75 -5.00
N GLY A 630 26.88 28.15 -6.06
CA GLY A 630 27.49 28.04 -7.38
C GLY A 630 28.65 27.04 -7.46
N GLY A 631 29.01 26.65 -8.69
CA GLY A 631 30.13 25.74 -8.95
C GLY A 631 29.94 24.31 -8.46
N ASN A 632 28.67 23.87 -8.25
CA ASN A 632 28.33 22.56 -7.72
C ASN A 632 27.39 21.78 -8.65
N ASP A 633 27.25 22.18 -9.91
CA ASP A 633 26.21 21.65 -10.80
C ASP A 633 26.30 20.13 -10.95
N ALA A 634 27.50 19.58 -11.16
CA ALA A 634 27.70 18.15 -11.25
C ALA A 634 27.25 17.40 -9.97
N LEU A 635 27.54 17.97 -8.81
CA LEU A 635 27.14 17.38 -7.53
C LEU A 635 25.63 17.46 -7.33
N VAL A 636 25.01 18.55 -7.71
CA VAL A 636 23.55 18.74 -7.69
C VAL A 636 22.86 17.68 -8.57
N GLU A 637 23.38 17.41 -9.76
CA GLU A 637 22.85 16.37 -10.64
C GLU A 637 22.99 14.95 -10.02
N GLU A 638 24.12 14.66 -9.36
CA GLU A 638 24.28 13.39 -8.62
C GLU A 638 23.30 13.28 -7.43
N MET A 639 23.01 14.38 -6.75
CA MET A 639 22.01 14.40 -5.69
C MET A 639 20.59 14.23 -6.23
N LYS A 640 20.28 14.78 -7.39
CA LYS A 640 19.00 14.53 -8.09
C LYS A 640 18.85 13.06 -8.48
N LEU A 641 19.95 12.40 -8.87
CA LEU A 641 19.93 10.97 -9.17
C LEU A 641 19.50 10.13 -7.96
N TRP A 642 20.06 10.43 -6.77
CA TRP A 642 19.62 9.79 -5.54
C TRP A 642 18.13 10.07 -5.25
N LEU A 643 17.70 11.32 -5.40
CA LEU A 643 16.32 11.73 -5.16
C LEU A 643 15.33 10.97 -6.07
N LEU A 644 15.69 10.78 -7.34
CA LEU A 644 14.88 9.97 -8.27
C LEU A 644 14.75 8.51 -7.82
N LYS A 645 15.82 7.93 -7.29
CA LYS A 645 15.83 6.56 -6.77
C LYS A 645 14.99 6.38 -5.50
N GLN A 646 14.78 7.45 -4.74
CA GLN A 646 13.88 7.42 -3.59
C GLN A 646 12.40 7.49 -3.96
N LYS A 647 12.08 7.75 -5.23
CA LYS A 647 10.70 7.73 -5.71
C LYS A 647 10.13 6.31 -5.58
N GLN A 648 9.00 6.21 -4.96
CA GLN A 648 8.16 5.02 -4.96
C GLN A 648 7.38 4.94 -6.29
N THR A 649 6.39 4.09 -6.42
CA THR A 649 5.70 3.89 -7.71
C THR A 649 5.22 5.19 -8.36
N THR A 650 4.54 6.05 -7.59
CA THR A 650 3.92 7.27 -8.13
C THR A 650 4.37 8.56 -7.43
N SER A 651 4.96 8.46 -6.25
CA SER A 651 5.32 9.60 -5.41
C SER A 651 6.49 9.26 -4.50
N TRP A 652 6.95 10.19 -3.69
CA TRP A 652 7.86 9.92 -2.58
C TRP A 652 7.06 9.56 -1.31
N ASN A 653 7.74 9.25 -0.24
CA ASN A 653 7.19 8.67 0.98
C ASN A 653 6.12 9.51 1.71
N SER A 654 5.99 10.78 1.40
CA SER A 654 4.95 11.65 1.96
C SER A 654 4.58 12.78 0.98
N PRO A 655 3.43 13.44 1.16
CA PRO A 655 3.08 14.62 0.37
C PRO A 655 4.13 15.74 0.47
N VAL A 656 4.70 15.95 1.65
CA VAL A 656 5.77 16.93 1.89
C VAL A 656 7.00 16.59 1.06
N ALA A 657 7.52 15.36 1.22
CA ALA A 657 8.68 14.88 0.47
C ALA A 657 8.44 14.89 -1.05
N THR A 658 7.21 14.62 -1.48
CA THR A 658 6.85 14.66 -2.90
C THR A 658 6.88 16.10 -3.44
N ALA A 659 6.32 17.07 -2.71
CA ALA A 659 6.37 18.48 -3.10
C ALA A 659 7.80 19.00 -3.17
N ASP A 660 8.63 18.67 -2.19
CA ASP A 660 10.05 19.04 -2.14
C ASP A 660 10.86 18.40 -3.28
N ALA A 661 10.63 17.11 -3.55
CA ALA A 661 11.30 16.42 -4.65
C ALA A 661 10.92 17.03 -6.01
N VAL A 662 9.65 17.34 -6.21
CA VAL A 662 9.16 18.03 -7.42
C VAL A 662 9.87 19.40 -7.55
N TYR A 663 9.97 20.16 -6.45
CA TYR A 663 10.69 21.43 -6.45
C TYR A 663 12.17 21.24 -6.85
N ALA A 664 12.87 20.30 -6.24
CA ALA A 664 14.28 20.07 -6.52
C ALA A 664 14.52 19.66 -7.98
N LEU A 665 13.66 18.78 -8.51
CA LEU A 665 13.81 18.28 -9.88
C LEU A 665 13.50 19.35 -10.92
N LEU A 666 12.52 20.23 -10.68
CA LEU A 666 12.07 21.20 -11.68
C LEU A 666 12.74 22.59 -11.55
N CYS A 667 13.10 22.99 -10.32
CA CYS A 667 13.61 24.35 -10.06
C CYS A 667 15.13 24.42 -9.91
N GLN A 668 15.76 23.29 -9.54
CA GLN A 668 17.17 23.32 -9.17
C GLN A 668 18.05 22.67 -10.24
N GLY A 669 19.11 23.36 -10.69
CA GLY A 669 20.03 22.87 -11.72
C GLY A 669 19.55 23.13 -13.15
N THR A 670 19.78 22.18 -14.06
CA THR A 670 19.37 22.27 -15.46
C THR A 670 17.86 22.42 -15.60
N ASP A 671 17.39 23.32 -16.45
CA ASP A 671 15.97 23.44 -16.78
C ASP A 671 15.51 22.19 -17.54
N LEU A 672 15.03 21.22 -16.78
CA LEU A 672 14.60 19.93 -17.30
C LEU A 672 13.30 20.04 -18.12
N LEU A 673 12.49 21.08 -17.94
CA LEU A 673 11.29 21.30 -18.76
C LEU A 673 11.66 21.85 -20.15
N ALA A 674 12.78 22.56 -20.26
CA ALA A 674 13.29 23.08 -21.53
C ALA A 674 14.08 22.02 -22.33
N THR A 675 14.68 21.03 -21.67
CA THR A 675 15.43 19.96 -22.34
C THR A 675 14.50 19.04 -23.12
N ARG A 676 14.96 18.59 -24.29
CA ARG A 676 14.19 17.67 -25.12
C ARG A 676 14.30 16.21 -24.62
N GLY A 677 15.31 15.91 -23.82
CA GLY A 677 15.66 14.54 -23.46
C GLY A 677 16.02 13.72 -24.70
N ASP A 678 16.85 14.28 -25.58
CA ASP A 678 17.25 13.61 -26.84
C ASP A 678 18.21 12.47 -26.53
N VAL A 679 17.70 11.26 -26.67
CA VAL A 679 18.44 10.03 -26.43
C VAL A 679 18.26 9.07 -27.58
N ARG A 680 19.37 8.45 -27.98
CA ARG A 680 19.41 7.37 -28.94
C ARG A 680 19.93 6.11 -28.25
N ILE A 681 19.16 5.03 -28.34
CA ILE A 681 19.50 3.74 -27.74
C ILE A 681 19.68 2.72 -28.88
N VAL A 682 20.77 1.99 -28.83
CA VAL A 682 21.08 0.92 -29.80
C VAL A 682 21.13 -0.41 -29.06
N LEU A 683 20.21 -1.30 -29.41
CA LEU A 683 20.11 -2.66 -28.88
C LEU A 683 20.25 -3.66 -30.05
N GLY A 684 21.40 -4.28 -30.17
CA GLY A 684 21.69 -5.09 -31.36
C GLY A 684 21.53 -4.28 -32.63
N ASN A 685 20.63 -4.69 -33.52
CA ASN A 685 20.30 -3.97 -34.76
C ASN A 685 19.15 -2.96 -34.61
N LYS A 686 18.52 -2.91 -33.45
CA LYS A 686 17.39 -2.02 -33.17
C LYS A 686 17.88 -0.68 -32.66
N VAL A 687 17.36 0.38 -33.23
CA VAL A 687 17.59 1.77 -32.80
C VAL A 687 16.28 2.29 -32.21
N LEU A 688 16.34 2.79 -31.00
CA LEU A 688 15.26 3.48 -30.32
C LEU A 688 15.68 4.93 -30.10
N GLU A 689 14.83 5.86 -30.47
CA GLU A 689 15.10 7.30 -30.34
C GLU A 689 13.91 7.98 -29.65
N THR A 690 14.21 8.86 -28.70
CA THR A 690 13.18 9.69 -28.02
C THR A 690 12.59 10.71 -29.00
N TYR A 691 13.34 11.05 -30.04
CA TYR A 691 12.94 11.99 -31.05
C TYR A 691 13.10 11.36 -32.42
N SER A 692 12.04 10.87 -33.00
CA SER A 692 12.00 10.40 -34.40
C SER A 692 10.86 11.09 -35.16
N PRO A 693 11.10 11.73 -36.27
CA PRO A 693 10.05 12.35 -37.09
C PRO A 693 9.01 11.36 -37.64
N ALA A 694 9.35 10.06 -37.63
CA ALA A 694 8.58 9.02 -38.30
C ALA A 694 7.72 8.16 -37.37
N LYS A 695 7.82 8.33 -36.05
CA LYS A 695 7.06 7.53 -35.06
C LYS A 695 6.23 8.39 -34.15
N THR A 696 5.00 7.98 -33.96
CA THR A 696 4.03 8.38 -32.95
C THR A 696 4.42 7.98 -31.51
N THR A 697 5.71 7.82 -31.20
CA THR A 697 6.18 7.84 -29.83
C THR A 697 5.96 9.24 -29.29
N VAL A 698 5.44 9.31 -28.12
CA VAL A 698 5.01 10.52 -27.42
C VAL A 698 6.06 11.64 -27.59
N PRO A 699 5.91 12.57 -28.54
CA PRO A 699 6.95 13.55 -28.82
C PRO A 699 6.99 14.55 -27.67
N GLY A 700 8.14 14.74 -27.08
CA GLY A 700 8.38 15.84 -26.14
C GLY A 700 8.73 15.48 -24.72
N LEU A 701 8.63 14.22 -24.31
CA LEU A 701 8.91 13.80 -22.92
C LEU A 701 10.24 13.06 -22.75
N GLY A 702 10.92 12.75 -23.84
CA GLY A 702 12.19 12.02 -23.76
C GLY A 702 12.06 10.62 -23.14
N TYR A 703 10.88 10.00 -23.21
CA TYR A 703 10.60 8.69 -22.63
C TYR A 703 10.50 7.62 -23.71
N ILE A 704 11.15 6.50 -23.46
CA ILE A 704 11.11 5.29 -24.31
C ILE A 704 10.71 4.12 -23.43
N LYS A 705 9.73 3.35 -23.90
CA LYS A 705 9.45 2.00 -23.37
C LYS A 705 9.18 1.09 -24.58
N GLU A 706 10.03 0.10 -24.74
CA GLU A 706 9.89 -0.88 -25.80
C GLU A 706 10.12 -2.27 -25.22
N SER A 707 9.21 -3.20 -25.53
CA SER A 707 9.27 -4.58 -25.06
C SER A 707 9.45 -5.54 -26.22
N PHE A 708 10.36 -6.47 -26.09
CA PHE A 708 10.71 -7.49 -27.07
C PHE A 708 10.31 -8.85 -26.51
N ALA A 709 9.36 -9.52 -27.18
CA ALA A 709 8.86 -10.81 -26.75
C ALA A 709 9.81 -11.97 -27.12
N GLN A 710 9.55 -13.13 -26.58
CA GLN A 710 10.27 -14.36 -26.86
C GLN A 710 10.37 -14.61 -28.37
N GLY A 711 11.61 -14.90 -28.84
CA GLY A 711 11.90 -15.08 -30.28
C GLY A 711 12.45 -13.84 -30.98
N SER A 712 12.32 -12.65 -30.38
CA SER A 712 12.89 -11.41 -30.95
C SER A 712 14.43 -11.47 -30.94
N PRO A 713 15.10 -10.98 -32.01
CA PRO A 713 16.55 -11.00 -32.08
C PRO A 713 17.23 -10.15 -31.00
N GLU A 714 16.56 -9.15 -30.49
CA GLU A 714 17.00 -8.26 -29.40
C GLU A 714 17.31 -9.00 -28.10
N LEU A 715 16.61 -10.11 -27.82
CA LEU A 715 16.90 -10.96 -26.65
C LEU A 715 18.29 -11.62 -26.70
N ARG A 716 18.95 -11.60 -27.85
CA ARG A 716 20.30 -12.13 -28.06
C ARG A 716 21.38 -11.06 -28.03
N ALA A 717 20.99 -9.79 -27.85
CA ALA A 717 21.93 -8.69 -27.78
C ALA A 717 22.82 -8.84 -26.54
N LYS A 718 24.12 -8.62 -26.70
CA LYS A 718 25.09 -8.69 -25.60
C LYS A 718 25.34 -7.36 -24.94
N SER A 719 24.94 -6.28 -25.58
CA SER A 719 25.12 -4.92 -25.09
C SER A 719 24.03 -4.01 -25.56
N ILE A 720 23.85 -2.94 -24.81
CA ILE A 720 22.99 -1.81 -25.14
C ILE A 720 23.81 -0.53 -25.03
N THR A 721 23.77 0.32 -26.05
CA THR A 721 24.47 1.60 -26.08
C THR A 721 23.46 2.73 -26.00
N VAL A 722 23.65 3.64 -25.07
CA VAL A 722 22.84 4.83 -24.85
C VAL A 722 23.68 6.05 -25.19
N GLU A 723 23.24 6.85 -26.16
CA GLU A 723 23.80 8.13 -26.56
C GLU A 723 22.85 9.24 -26.16
N LYS A 724 23.25 10.06 -25.21
CA LYS A 724 22.50 11.24 -24.78
C LYS A 724 23.15 12.49 -25.40
N ARG A 725 22.33 13.36 -26.01
CA ARG A 725 22.76 14.49 -26.84
C ARG A 725 22.47 15.85 -26.21
N ASP A 726 21.95 15.88 -24.99
CA ASP A 726 21.67 17.10 -24.26
C ASP A 726 22.18 17.04 -22.82
N ALA A 727 22.23 18.18 -22.14
CA ALA A 727 22.71 18.30 -20.78
C ALA A 727 21.75 17.64 -19.75
N GLY A 728 22.21 17.48 -18.51
CA GLY A 728 21.46 16.92 -17.38
C GLY A 728 21.58 15.41 -17.29
N ILE A 729 21.00 14.84 -16.24
CA ILE A 729 20.96 13.40 -16.05
C ILE A 729 19.85 12.74 -16.87
N ALA A 730 20.08 11.51 -17.25
CA ALA A 730 19.06 10.62 -17.81
C ALA A 730 19.09 9.28 -17.06
N TRP A 731 17.99 8.61 -17.05
CA TRP A 731 17.84 7.38 -16.31
C TRP A 731 17.01 6.36 -17.08
N GLY A 732 17.43 5.13 -17.01
CA GLY A 732 16.66 4.02 -17.55
C GLY A 732 17.11 2.69 -16.99
N ALA A 733 16.44 1.65 -17.45
CA ALA A 733 16.79 0.29 -17.14
C ALA A 733 16.43 -0.66 -18.27
N VAL A 734 17.13 -1.77 -18.32
CA VAL A 734 16.72 -2.94 -19.09
C VAL A 734 16.20 -3.98 -18.12
N TYR A 735 15.01 -4.47 -18.40
CA TYR A 735 14.37 -5.53 -17.62
C TYR A 735 14.37 -6.81 -18.46
N ALA A 736 15.04 -7.83 -17.98
CA ALA A 736 14.90 -9.18 -18.49
C ALA A 736 13.86 -9.91 -17.64
N GLN A 737 12.75 -10.25 -18.26
CA GLN A 737 11.59 -10.83 -17.59
C GLN A 737 11.32 -12.23 -18.14
N TYR A 738 11.01 -13.18 -17.28
CA TYR A 738 10.71 -14.55 -17.69
C TYR A 738 10.02 -15.34 -16.57
N LEU A 739 9.30 -16.39 -16.96
CA LEU A 739 8.76 -17.36 -16.02
C LEU A 739 9.79 -18.49 -15.80
N SER A 740 10.10 -18.76 -14.55
CA SER A 740 10.98 -19.85 -14.14
C SER A 740 10.25 -20.79 -13.20
N PRO A 741 10.40 -22.13 -13.34
CA PRO A 741 9.90 -23.03 -12.31
C PRO A 741 10.42 -22.63 -10.93
N ILE A 742 9.57 -22.70 -9.92
CA ILE A 742 9.91 -22.34 -8.54
C ILE A 742 11.14 -23.14 -8.07
N SER A 743 11.22 -24.42 -8.43
CA SER A 743 12.36 -25.28 -8.12
C SER A 743 13.69 -24.83 -8.71
N ASP A 744 13.68 -24.09 -9.81
CA ASP A 744 14.87 -23.65 -10.55
C ASP A 744 15.33 -22.25 -10.15
N VAL A 745 14.51 -21.51 -9.36
CA VAL A 745 14.85 -20.18 -8.89
C VAL A 745 16.02 -20.27 -7.91
N LYS A 746 17.13 -19.66 -8.27
CA LYS A 746 18.30 -19.58 -7.41
C LYS A 746 18.15 -18.39 -6.45
N GLN A 747 18.69 -18.58 -5.25
CA GLN A 747 18.81 -17.47 -4.31
C GLN A 747 19.57 -16.32 -4.98
N GLN A 748 18.91 -15.19 -5.10
CA GLN A 748 19.53 -13.93 -5.50
C GLN A 748 19.67 -13.07 -4.25
N GLY A 749 20.74 -12.33 -4.15
CA GLY A 749 20.96 -11.46 -3.01
C GLY A 749 22.07 -10.49 -3.31
N GLY A 750 21.81 -9.23 -2.98
CA GLY A 750 22.76 -8.15 -2.99
C GLY A 750 22.77 -7.50 -1.61
N GLU A 751 22.44 -6.22 -1.55
CA GLU A 751 22.28 -5.50 -0.29
C GLU A 751 21.06 -5.96 0.53
N LEU A 752 20.09 -6.60 -0.11
CA LEU A 752 18.90 -7.18 0.51
C LEU A 752 18.79 -8.63 0.08
N ALA A 753 18.67 -9.54 1.05
CA ALA A 753 18.53 -10.96 0.79
C ALA A 753 17.64 -11.62 1.84
N VAL A 754 16.92 -12.66 1.42
CA VAL A 754 16.15 -13.53 2.30
C VAL A 754 16.52 -14.98 2.09
N GLU A 755 16.60 -15.74 3.18
CA GLU A 755 16.76 -17.19 3.17
C GLU A 755 15.58 -17.81 3.90
N LYS A 756 14.87 -18.75 3.26
CA LYS A 756 13.78 -19.52 3.84
C LYS A 756 14.24 -20.91 4.20
N LYS A 757 13.98 -21.34 5.42
CA LYS A 757 14.18 -22.71 5.89
C LYS A 757 12.96 -23.22 6.62
N LEU A 758 12.56 -24.43 6.33
CA LEU A 758 11.45 -25.10 7.00
C LEU A 758 11.98 -26.06 8.06
N TYR A 759 11.33 -26.07 9.21
CA TYR A 759 11.62 -26.97 10.32
C TYR A 759 10.35 -27.68 10.76
N VAL A 760 10.43 -28.94 11.13
CA VAL A 760 9.33 -29.64 11.78
C VAL A 760 9.56 -29.66 13.30
N GLU A 761 8.53 -29.30 14.06
CA GLU A 761 8.56 -29.37 15.52
C GLU A 761 8.31 -30.82 15.95
N ARG A 762 9.29 -31.43 16.60
CA ARG A 762 9.20 -32.78 17.16
C ARG A 762 9.27 -32.72 18.70
N THR A 763 8.40 -33.50 19.35
CA THR A 763 8.46 -33.68 20.80
C THR A 763 9.34 -34.87 21.11
N LEU A 764 10.44 -34.62 21.82
CA LEU A 764 11.35 -35.68 22.28
C LEU A 764 10.69 -36.52 23.38
N ALA A 765 11.25 -37.70 23.65
CA ALA A 765 10.82 -38.57 24.74
C ALA A 765 10.84 -37.89 26.12
N THR A 766 11.64 -36.83 26.26
CA THR A 766 11.74 -35.97 27.45
C THR A 766 10.62 -34.93 27.58
N GLY A 767 9.71 -34.85 26.61
CA GLY A 767 8.69 -33.80 26.53
C GLY A 767 9.20 -32.47 25.97
N LYS A 768 10.50 -32.32 25.73
CA LYS A 768 11.08 -31.12 25.14
C LYS A 768 10.77 -31.05 23.63
N LYS A 769 10.41 -29.87 23.16
CA LYS A 769 10.20 -29.59 21.74
C LYS A 769 11.51 -29.19 21.07
N GLU A 770 11.78 -29.78 19.91
CA GLU A 770 12.94 -29.49 19.08
C GLU A 770 12.51 -29.22 17.65
N LEU A 771 13.20 -28.27 17.01
CA LEU A 771 13.01 -27.93 15.60
C LEU A 771 14.05 -28.72 14.79
N GLN A 772 13.57 -29.66 13.96
CA GLN A 772 14.40 -30.43 13.04
C GLN A 772 14.24 -29.88 11.62
N PRO A 773 15.34 -29.64 10.87
CA PRO A 773 15.26 -29.11 9.53
C PRO A 773 14.49 -30.06 8.60
N VAL A 774 13.62 -29.53 7.78
CA VAL A 774 12.96 -30.28 6.72
C VAL A 774 13.92 -30.37 5.54
N THR A 775 14.25 -31.58 5.16
CA THR A 775 15.16 -31.92 4.05
C THR A 775 14.42 -32.74 3.01
N ALA A 776 15.06 -33.06 1.89
CA ALA A 776 14.47 -33.90 0.84
C ALA A 776 14.05 -35.29 1.33
N THR A 777 14.64 -35.76 2.45
CA THR A 777 14.34 -37.07 3.04
C THR A 777 13.37 -37.01 4.22
N THR A 778 12.99 -35.82 4.66
CA THR A 778 12.08 -35.63 5.80
C THR A 778 10.65 -35.97 5.36
N GLN A 779 10.04 -36.95 5.99
CA GLN A 779 8.62 -37.22 5.80
C GLN A 779 7.79 -36.44 6.83
N LEU A 780 6.84 -35.66 6.34
CA LEU A 780 5.88 -34.94 7.15
C LEU A 780 4.57 -35.72 7.22
N ALA A 781 3.98 -35.76 8.38
CA ALA A 781 2.66 -36.34 8.60
C ALA A 781 1.58 -35.25 8.72
N VAL A 782 0.34 -35.61 8.33
CA VAL A 782 -0.80 -34.71 8.57
C VAL A 782 -0.92 -34.45 10.07
N GLY A 783 -1.05 -33.17 10.44
CA GLY A 783 -1.03 -32.69 11.82
C GLY A 783 0.31 -32.20 12.31
N ASP A 784 1.41 -32.50 11.64
CA ASP A 784 2.73 -31.96 12.00
C ASP A 784 2.71 -30.44 12.00
N LYS A 785 3.41 -29.86 12.96
CA LYS A 785 3.67 -28.42 13.00
C LYS A 785 5.00 -28.11 12.32
N VAL A 786 4.92 -27.34 11.26
CA VAL A 786 6.08 -26.87 10.51
C VAL A 786 6.32 -25.40 10.81
N VAL A 787 7.56 -25.03 11.05
CA VAL A 787 8.02 -23.65 11.30
C VAL A 787 8.75 -23.15 10.07
N SER A 788 8.29 -22.06 9.47
CA SER A 788 9.03 -21.31 8.47
C SER A 788 9.93 -20.31 9.17
N ARG A 789 11.23 -20.44 8.94
CA ARG A 789 12.24 -19.49 9.41
C ARG A 789 12.74 -18.69 8.23
N LEU A 790 12.58 -17.39 8.32
CA LEU A 790 12.99 -16.42 7.31
C LEU A 790 14.15 -15.61 7.89
N THR A 791 15.31 -15.69 7.26
CA THR A 791 16.49 -14.91 7.63
C THR A 791 16.69 -13.80 6.62
N ILE A 792 16.49 -12.56 7.05
CA ILE A 792 16.63 -11.35 6.24
C ILE A 792 18.01 -10.75 6.50
N ARG A 793 18.74 -10.37 5.47
CA ARG A 793 20.04 -9.68 5.55
C ARG A 793 19.99 -8.38 4.79
N LEU A 794 20.37 -7.28 5.46
CA LEU A 794 20.45 -5.95 4.87
C LEU A 794 21.87 -5.41 4.96
N GLY A 795 22.43 -5.01 3.83
CA GLY A 795 23.74 -4.34 3.71
C GLY A 795 23.70 -2.87 4.10
N ARG A 796 22.53 -2.24 4.04
CA ARG A 796 22.23 -0.85 4.46
C ARG A 796 20.81 -0.77 5.01
N ALA A 797 20.45 0.37 5.59
CA ALA A 797 19.05 0.63 5.98
C ALA A 797 18.16 0.76 4.73
N MET A 798 16.94 0.25 4.83
CA MET A 798 15.94 0.29 3.78
C MET A 798 14.57 0.56 4.36
N ASP A 799 13.77 1.34 3.64
CA ASP A 799 12.41 1.69 4.01
C ASP A 799 11.40 0.90 3.15
N PHE A 800 10.21 0.69 3.69
CA PHE A 800 9.09 0.03 3.01
C PHE A 800 9.43 -1.35 2.44
N VAL A 801 10.10 -2.15 3.26
CA VAL A 801 10.48 -3.51 2.88
C VAL A 801 9.27 -4.42 2.99
N GLN A 802 8.96 -5.13 1.90
CA GLN A 802 7.96 -6.19 1.87
C GLN A 802 8.65 -7.52 1.71
N LEU A 803 8.30 -8.47 2.57
CA LEU A 803 8.69 -9.87 2.47
C LEU A 803 7.44 -10.71 2.24
N LYS A 804 7.38 -11.42 1.14
CA LYS A 804 6.33 -12.39 0.81
C LYS A 804 6.88 -13.79 0.97
N ASP A 805 6.27 -14.61 1.80
CA ASP A 805 6.59 -16.03 1.95
C ASP A 805 5.43 -16.89 1.44
N GLN A 806 5.58 -17.45 0.25
CA GLN A 806 4.62 -18.37 -0.33
C GLN A 806 4.62 -19.70 0.43
N ARG A 807 3.47 -20.36 0.50
CA ARG A 807 3.34 -21.66 1.15
C ARG A 807 2.86 -22.74 0.20
N GLY A 808 3.19 -23.99 0.53
CA GLY A 808 2.63 -25.14 -0.16
C GLY A 808 1.15 -25.34 0.15
N ALA A 809 0.40 -25.85 -0.79
CA ALA A 809 -1.05 -26.06 -0.67
C ALA A 809 -1.45 -27.06 0.45
N CYS A 810 -0.49 -27.80 1.00
CA CYS A 810 -0.69 -28.70 2.14
C CYS A 810 -0.64 -27.99 3.50
N PHE A 811 -0.22 -26.71 3.55
CA PHE A 811 0.02 -25.99 4.80
C PHE A 811 -1.14 -25.05 5.13
N GLU A 812 -1.62 -25.15 6.37
CA GLU A 812 -2.56 -24.20 6.95
C GLU A 812 -1.87 -23.35 8.04
N PRO A 813 -2.01 -22.03 8.03
CA PRO A 813 -1.37 -21.18 9.01
C PRO A 813 -1.95 -21.44 10.41
N VAL A 814 -1.07 -21.56 11.42
CA VAL A 814 -1.49 -21.71 12.83
C VAL A 814 -2.17 -20.42 13.34
N ASN A 815 -1.62 -19.27 12.93
CA ASN A 815 -2.25 -17.97 13.17
C ASN A 815 -2.87 -17.50 11.87
N SER A 816 -4.19 -17.30 11.87
CA SER A 816 -4.95 -16.83 10.70
C SER A 816 -5.27 -15.35 10.72
N LEU A 817 -4.91 -14.63 11.80
CA LEU A 817 -5.22 -13.21 11.93
C LEU A 817 -4.05 -12.34 11.50
N SER A 818 -4.33 -11.47 10.52
CA SER A 818 -3.44 -10.39 10.13
C SER A 818 -3.38 -9.33 11.22
N GLY A 819 -2.25 -8.64 11.35
CA GLY A 819 -2.10 -7.58 12.34
C GLY A 819 -0.67 -7.15 12.56
N TYR A 820 -0.53 -6.07 13.33
CA TYR A 820 0.79 -5.55 13.70
C TYR A 820 1.44 -6.43 14.77
N ARG A 821 2.72 -6.70 14.59
CA ARG A 821 3.53 -7.51 15.52
C ARG A 821 4.84 -6.80 15.84
N TRP A 822 5.38 -7.15 16.99
CA TRP A 822 6.65 -6.64 17.46
C TRP A 822 7.52 -7.82 17.88
N ASN A 823 8.70 -7.94 17.30
CA ASN A 823 9.62 -9.04 17.62
C ASN A 823 11.07 -8.56 17.45
N GLY A 824 11.94 -8.88 18.42
CA GLY A 824 13.37 -8.59 18.34
C GLY A 824 13.73 -7.13 18.15
N GLY A 825 12.90 -6.18 18.64
CA GLY A 825 13.14 -4.74 18.49
C GLY A 825 12.64 -4.12 17.19
N ILE A 826 12.00 -4.90 16.31
CA ILE A 826 11.37 -4.41 15.07
C ILE A 826 9.87 -4.58 15.11
N GLY A 827 9.15 -3.55 14.64
CA GLY A 827 7.72 -3.59 14.39
C GLY A 827 7.43 -3.89 12.93
N TYR A 828 6.45 -4.74 12.66
CA TYR A 828 6.02 -5.08 11.33
C TYR A 828 4.55 -5.49 11.28
N TYR A 829 3.92 -5.27 10.15
CA TYR A 829 2.58 -5.77 9.90
C TYR A 829 2.65 -7.13 9.19
N VAL A 830 1.88 -8.09 9.68
CA VAL A 830 1.72 -9.41 9.05
C VAL A 830 0.36 -9.47 8.39
N GLU A 831 0.33 -9.77 7.11
CA GLU A 831 -0.88 -10.10 6.37
C GLU A 831 -0.85 -11.58 6.03
N ILE A 832 -1.89 -12.29 6.43
CA ILE A 832 -2.01 -13.74 6.17
C ILE A 832 -3.05 -13.91 5.07
N GLU A 833 -2.60 -14.38 3.94
CA GLU A 833 -3.40 -14.64 2.76
C GLU A 833 -3.48 -16.14 2.49
N ASP A 834 -4.25 -16.55 1.48
CA ASP A 834 -4.49 -17.98 1.21
C ASP A 834 -3.23 -18.70 0.74
N ALA A 835 -2.41 -18.10 -0.11
CA ALA A 835 -1.22 -18.70 -0.69
C ALA A 835 0.10 -18.23 -0.06
N SER A 836 0.08 -17.16 0.73
CA SER A 836 1.29 -16.53 1.27
C SER A 836 1.10 -15.94 2.66
N THR A 837 2.20 -15.56 3.26
CA THR A 837 2.26 -14.69 4.44
C THR A 837 3.15 -13.52 4.09
N ASN A 838 2.60 -12.30 4.15
CA ASN A 838 3.30 -11.08 3.81
C ASN A 838 3.70 -10.33 5.07
N PHE A 839 4.91 -9.80 5.09
CA PHE A 839 5.45 -8.99 6.18
C PHE A 839 5.81 -7.63 5.62
N PHE A 840 5.34 -6.57 6.27
CA PHE A 840 5.58 -5.19 5.86
C PHE A 840 6.33 -4.46 6.96
N PHE A 841 7.48 -3.91 6.61
CA PHE A 841 8.33 -3.13 7.49
C PHE A 841 8.36 -1.69 7.00
N ASP A 842 8.07 -0.74 7.89
CA ASP A 842 8.20 0.68 7.57
C ASP A 842 9.68 1.03 7.32
N SER A 843 10.57 0.49 8.14
CA SER A 843 12.01 0.60 7.95
C SER A 843 12.75 -0.57 8.62
N LEU A 844 13.84 -0.98 8.00
CA LEU A 844 14.80 -1.94 8.56
C LEU A 844 16.19 -1.35 8.51
N SER A 845 16.89 -1.33 9.64
CA SER A 845 18.29 -0.92 9.70
C SER A 845 19.19 -1.99 9.09
N LYS A 846 20.44 -1.63 8.75
CA LYS A 846 21.48 -2.59 8.38
C LYS A 846 21.61 -3.68 9.45
N GLY A 847 21.54 -4.94 9.04
CA GLY A 847 21.62 -6.05 9.98
C GLY A 847 21.08 -7.36 9.47
N MET A 848 20.88 -8.28 10.39
CA MET A 848 20.30 -9.59 10.15
C MET A 848 19.09 -9.77 11.07
N TYR A 849 17.97 -10.18 10.49
CA TYR A 849 16.71 -10.38 11.21
C TYR A 849 16.20 -11.78 10.95
N VAL A 850 15.62 -12.39 11.97
CA VAL A 850 15.04 -13.73 11.87
C VAL A 850 13.58 -13.66 12.27
N LEU A 851 12.71 -14.09 11.37
CA LEU A 851 11.29 -14.25 11.60
C LEU A 851 10.94 -15.74 11.61
N GLU A 852 10.07 -16.12 12.53
CA GLU A 852 9.55 -17.47 12.61
C GLU A 852 8.03 -17.46 12.77
N TYR A 853 7.36 -18.30 12.03
CA TYR A 853 5.95 -18.56 12.17
C TYR A 853 5.60 -19.98 11.74
N SER A 854 4.40 -20.45 12.04
CA SER A 854 4.10 -21.87 11.99
C SER A 854 2.91 -22.21 11.11
N TYR A 855 2.99 -23.36 10.48
CA TYR A 855 1.93 -24.03 9.75
C TYR A 855 1.57 -25.36 10.38
N ARG A 856 0.37 -25.89 10.03
CA ARG A 856 -0.02 -27.27 10.19
C ARG A 856 -0.02 -27.96 8.83
N VAL A 857 0.49 -29.17 8.76
CA VAL A 857 0.32 -30.01 7.60
C VAL A 857 -1.11 -30.52 7.59
N ALA A 858 -1.91 -30.07 6.63
CA ALA A 858 -3.34 -30.38 6.55
C ALA A 858 -3.66 -31.53 5.58
N ARG A 859 -2.75 -31.80 4.62
CA ARG A 859 -3.00 -32.76 3.53
C ARG A 859 -1.79 -33.62 3.23
N SER A 860 -2.04 -34.85 2.85
CA SER A 860 -1.00 -35.78 2.34
C SER A 860 -0.82 -35.58 0.84
N GLY A 861 0.42 -35.71 0.36
CA GLY A 861 0.76 -35.58 -1.05
C GLY A 861 2.20 -35.11 -1.28
N GLN A 862 2.46 -34.61 -2.49
CA GLN A 862 3.70 -33.95 -2.87
C GLN A 862 3.34 -32.55 -3.34
N TYR A 863 3.98 -31.54 -2.76
CA TYR A 863 3.62 -30.15 -2.95
C TYR A 863 4.86 -29.30 -3.14
N GLU A 864 4.72 -28.26 -3.97
CA GLU A 864 5.71 -27.19 -4.05
C GLU A 864 5.67 -26.33 -2.78
N ALA A 865 6.83 -26.12 -2.15
CA ALA A 865 6.92 -25.43 -0.88
C ALA A 865 6.76 -23.91 -0.97
N GLY A 866 6.85 -23.35 -2.17
CA GLY A 866 6.81 -21.90 -2.41
C GLY A 866 8.13 -21.20 -2.07
N LEU A 867 8.31 -20.01 -2.60
CA LEU A 867 9.47 -19.13 -2.40
C LEU A 867 9.23 -18.10 -1.32
N ALA A 868 10.33 -17.55 -0.78
CA ALA A 868 10.32 -16.29 -0.06
C ALA A 868 10.99 -15.23 -0.93
N THR A 869 10.32 -14.10 -1.13
CA THR A 869 10.79 -12.95 -1.90
C THR A 869 10.76 -11.70 -1.03
N ILE A 870 11.77 -10.85 -1.17
CA ILE A 870 11.86 -9.63 -0.39
C ILE A 870 12.22 -8.45 -1.30
#